data_88a89d7b41af19dcbe5d23cccfc0f8ee
#
_entry.id   88a89d7b41af19dcbe5d23cccfc0f8ee
#
_cell.length_a   1.000
_cell.length_b   1.000
_cell.length_c   1.000
_cell.angle_alpha   90.00
_cell.angle_beta   90.00
_cell.angle_gamma   90.00
#
_symmetry.space_group_name_H-M   'P 1'
#
loop_
_entity.id
_entity.type
_entity.pdbx_description
1 polymer ?
#
loop_
_entity_poly.entity_id
_entity_poly.type
_entity_poly.pdbx_seq_one_letter_code
_entity_poly.pdbx_strand_id
1 'polypeptide(L)'
;MIKTIVKRDGTKEPFSPKKLNGWGLWASEKLGNTVDWSEVVLHIASTSKDEVTSVELHNMFISYCLTKRSFDYNRMAGRLYIAYLNKELYGDKYPTVKELLTKLSNHGLVSKDFLESFTDDEYVQLEKIIDHSIDLNYAHYQIEQAMEKYSLRDRVTGQYFETPQFSALRVAMQMCKNRKNRIERIKRHYNQIKSDILNVPTPYYTNSGTSKLGLASCCLHESDDYVGSLATGNHISYMMTVNSAGQGTKIRTRTIDDPVRGGAIPHQGKKPYLRAEVGMINANLQNGRGGAESTSFDIIDPEIEQLLVLKNPMTPAARQIRGLDYSIGFNKWFAKKAANNEDWNLFSYGDVPDLYEALYATDDTFENLYNKYVKQGKSRGVVKARDVLRLMLTEGVGVGRIYQENLFELNKHTPFITDGSVGKGKVRQSNLCVAPETMILTDKGYEMIGELEDQDVVVWNGKEWSETTVRKTGVNQKLIKVTTSFNQTIECTPEHKFYVQVGSLGRGGKIYEKRANELKTGDRLIKFDLPVIEGNTDLDFAYSNGFYSGDGCCYKGKQMSYLYHGKQSLLDKLEDVKSIYVDVNQNRTIVTHNGNLEDKYFVPTTNYTIESRVNWLAGLCDSDGTVSRNGETESL
;
A
#
# COMPACT_ATOMS: atom_id res chain seq x y z
N MET A 1 34.67 0.62 21.55
CA MET A 1 33.65 0.52 22.63
C MET A 1 33.30 1.92 23.10
N ILE A 2 32.04 2.21 23.34
CA ILE A 2 31.55 3.51 23.79
C ILE A 2 32.24 3.88 25.12
N LYS A 3 32.77 5.10 25.23
CA LYS A 3 33.32 5.64 26.46
C LYS A 3 32.49 6.80 27.01
N THR A 4 31.93 7.62 26.11
CA THR A 4 31.24 8.86 26.47
C THR A 4 29.92 8.98 25.72
N ILE A 5 28.88 9.41 26.44
CA ILE A 5 27.58 9.77 25.86
C ILE A 5 27.40 11.28 25.91
N VAL A 6 27.09 11.88 24.76
CA VAL A 6 26.69 13.27 24.64
C VAL A 6 25.18 13.38 24.75
N LYS A 7 24.68 14.08 25.74
CA LYS A 7 23.23 14.32 25.94
C LYS A 7 22.70 15.35 24.94
N ARG A 8 21.39 15.47 24.84
CA ARG A 8 20.71 16.44 23.97
C ARG A 8 21.04 17.89 24.32
N ASP A 9 21.33 18.19 25.60
CA ASP A 9 21.76 19.50 26.09
C ASP A 9 23.27 19.77 25.89
N GLY A 10 23.96 18.85 25.22
CA GLY A 10 25.42 18.93 24.98
C GLY A 10 26.28 18.45 26.15
N THR A 11 25.70 18.10 27.30
CA THR A 11 26.49 17.58 28.44
C THR A 11 27.05 16.19 28.13
N LYS A 12 28.27 15.92 28.62
CA LYS A 12 28.94 14.63 28.45
C LYS A 12 28.87 13.82 29.73
N GLU A 13 28.48 12.57 29.63
CA GLU A 13 28.56 11.62 30.75
C GLU A 13 29.31 10.35 30.35
N PRO A 14 30.00 9.68 31.31
CA PRO A 14 30.60 8.38 31.07
C PRO A 14 29.54 7.36 30.64
N PHE A 15 29.89 6.48 29.69
CA PHE A 15 29.01 5.41 29.25
C PHE A 15 28.68 4.47 30.42
N SER A 16 27.39 4.12 30.55
CA SER A 16 26.91 3.20 31.58
C SER A 16 26.27 1.97 30.94
N PRO A 17 26.91 0.80 30.96
CA PRO A 17 26.31 -0.43 30.48
C PRO A 17 24.98 -0.76 31.18
N LYS A 18 24.86 -0.41 32.47
CA LYS A 18 23.63 -0.62 33.25
C LYS A 18 22.45 0.16 32.68
N LYS A 19 22.67 1.41 32.25
CA LYS A 19 21.61 2.22 31.61
C LYS A 19 21.22 1.63 30.26
N LEU A 20 22.18 1.18 29.45
CA LEU A 20 21.93 0.56 28.16
C LEU A 20 21.15 -0.75 28.28
N ASN A 21 21.55 -1.62 29.21
CA ASN A 21 20.84 -2.87 29.53
C ASN A 21 19.42 -2.58 30.03
N GLY A 22 19.24 -1.55 30.89
CA GLY A 22 17.93 -1.15 31.37
C GLY A 22 16.99 -0.72 30.24
N TRP A 23 17.51 -0.08 29.23
CA TRP A 23 16.78 0.33 28.03
C TRP A 23 16.36 -0.87 27.18
N GLY A 24 17.28 -1.79 26.91
CA GLY A 24 16.96 -3.01 26.18
C GLY A 24 15.89 -3.85 26.89
N LEU A 25 16.05 -4.03 28.20
CA LEU A 25 15.08 -4.76 29.03
C LEU A 25 13.70 -4.10 29.02
N TRP A 26 13.63 -2.78 29.24
CA TRP A 26 12.37 -2.03 29.19
C TRP A 26 11.69 -2.12 27.82
N ALA A 27 12.45 -1.95 26.74
CA ALA A 27 11.89 -2.00 25.41
C ALA A 27 11.35 -3.39 25.00
N SER A 28 11.91 -4.46 25.57
CA SER A 28 11.47 -5.85 25.34
C SER A 28 10.41 -6.35 26.35
N GLU A 29 10.04 -5.56 27.34
CA GLU A 29 9.09 -5.98 28.37
C GLU A 29 7.77 -6.47 27.78
N LYS A 30 7.28 -7.65 28.18
CA LYS A 30 6.04 -8.28 27.68
C LYS A 30 6.02 -8.60 26.18
N LEU A 31 7.16 -8.64 25.50
CA LEU A 31 7.23 -9.07 24.09
C LEU A 31 7.49 -10.57 23.92
N GLY A 32 7.55 -11.32 25.03
CA GLY A 32 7.79 -12.77 25.01
C GLY A 32 9.28 -13.12 24.84
N ASN A 33 9.55 -14.43 24.68
CA ASN A 33 10.92 -14.96 24.56
C ASN A 33 11.47 -14.89 23.13
N THR A 34 10.78 -14.20 22.22
CA THR A 34 11.15 -14.05 20.80
C THR A 34 12.12 -12.89 20.57
N VAL A 35 12.30 -12.03 21.57
CA VAL A 35 13.19 -10.88 21.52
C VAL A 35 14.35 -11.08 22.49
N ASP A 36 15.54 -11.21 21.95
CA ASP A 36 16.78 -11.18 22.74
C ASP A 36 17.31 -9.75 22.81
N TRP A 37 16.88 -9.02 23.83
CA TRP A 37 17.33 -7.64 24.05
C TRP A 37 18.84 -7.56 24.34
N SER A 38 19.45 -8.62 24.88
CA SER A 38 20.89 -8.64 25.20
C SER A 38 21.75 -8.66 23.94
N GLU A 39 21.30 -9.37 22.90
CA GLU A 39 21.91 -9.35 21.57
C GLU A 39 21.93 -7.91 20.98
N VAL A 40 20.78 -7.21 21.06
CA VAL A 40 20.66 -5.82 20.59
C VAL A 40 21.67 -4.91 21.31
N VAL A 41 21.73 -5.01 22.64
CA VAL A 41 22.64 -4.23 23.48
C VAL A 41 24.09 -4.54 23.17
N LEU A 42 24.46 -5.80 23.02
CA LEU A 42 25.82 -6.23 22.69
C LEU A 42 26.25 -5.71 21.31
N HIS A 43 25.38 -5.80 20.32
CA HIS A 43 25.65 -5.27 18.99
C HIS A 43 25.96 -3.78 19.03
N ILE A 44 25.11 -2.98 19.69
CA ILE A 44 25.30 -1.54 19.81
C ILE A 44 26.59 -1.19 20.55
N ALA A 45 26.86 -1.88 21.68
CA ALA A 45 28.08 -1.65 22.44
C ALA A 45 29.35 -1.98 21.64
N SER A 46 29.29 -2.96 20.74
CA SER A 46 30.44 -3.38 19.91
C SER A 46 30.66 -2.53 18.68
N THR A 47 29.60 -2.00 18.05
CA THR A 47 29.67 -1.28 16.79
C THR A 47 29.78 0.25 16.92
N SER A 48 29.53 0.78 18.12
CA SER A 48 29.52 2.22 18.34
C SER A 48 30.93 2.81 18.48
N LYS A 49 31.06 4.09 18.12
CA LYS A 49 32.28 4.90 18.31
C LYS A 49 32.55 5.16 19.79
N ASP A 50 33.75 5.65 20.13
CA ASP A 50 34.16 6.00 21.51
C ASP A 50 33.26 7.10 22.12
N GLU A 51 32.83 8.07 21.32
CA GLU A 51 31.88 9.12 21.70
C GLU A 51 30.64 9.01 20.77
N VAL A 52 29.46 8.97 21.34
CA VAL A 52 28.19 8.85 20.64
C VAL A 52 27.13 9.72 21.33
N THR A 53 26.25 10.35 20.55
CA THR A 53 25.11 11.08 21.13
C THR A 53 24.01 10.13 21.61
N SER A 54 23.25 10.58 22.60
CA SER A 54 22.07 9.81 23.06
C SER A 54 21.03 9.59 21.96
N VAL A 55 20.96 10.50 20.97
CA VAL A 55 20.09 10.40 19.79
C VAL A 55 20.60 9.31 18.83
N GLU A 56 21.89 9.35 18.48
CA GLU A 56 22.51 8.33 17.63
C GLU A 56 22.36 6.93 18.25
N LEU A 57 22.63 6.81 19.55
CA LEU A 57 22.49 5.57 20.28
C LEU A 57 21.05 5.02 20.20
N HIS A 58 20.05 5.88 20.36
CA HIS A 58 18.64 5.54 20.24
C HIS A 58 18.29 5.04 18.84
N ASN A 59 18.73 5.77 17.81
CA ASN A 59 18.51 5.39 16.42
C ASN A 59 19.20 4.06 16.06
N MET A 60 20.39 3.79 16.61
CA MET A 60 21.06 2.49 16.43
C MET A 60 20.23 1.33 16.99
N PHE A 61 19.60 1.53 18.18
CA PHE A 61 18.68 0.54 18.74
C PHE A 61 17.52 0.23 17.79
N ILE A 62 16.84 1.29 17.34
CA ILE A 62 15.69 1.16 16.43
C ILE A 62 16.13 0.45 15.15
N SER A 63 17.20 0.95 14.50
CA SER A 63 17.68 0.39 13.23
C SER A 63 18.05 -1.08 13.35
N TYR A 64 18.75 -1.47 14.42
CA TYR A 64 19.11 -2.87 14.62
C TYR A 64 17.88 -3.77 14.83
N CYS A 65 16.92 -3.33 15.63
CA CYS A 65 15.67 -4.07 15.80
C CYS A 65 14.94 -4.29 14.47
N LEU A 66 14.92 -3.30 13.59
CA LEU A 66 14.27 -3.38 12.28
C LEU A 66 14.95 -4.37 11.33
N THR A 67 16.26 -4.63 11.47
CA THR A 67 16.95 -5.66 10.66
C THR A 67 16.47 -7.08 10.93
N LYS A 68 15.89 -7.33 12.10
CA LYS A 68 15.49 -8.69 12.55
C LYS A 68 14.24 -9.24 11.86
N ARG A 69 13.54 -8.48 11.03
CA ARG A 69 12.33 -8.91 10.29
C ARG A 69 11.32 -9.72 11.15
N SER A 70 11.18 -9.35 12.42
CA SER A 70 10.28 -9.96 13.39
C SER A 70 9.29 -8.93 13.90
N PHE A 71 8.03 -9.33 14.11
CA PHE A 71 7.00 -8.42 14.62
C PHE A 71 7.32 -7.93 16.05
N ASP A 72 7.84 -8.81 16.91
CA ASP A 72 8.19 -8.43 18.27
C ASP A 72 9.39 -7.49 18.32
N TYR A 73 10.41 -7.70 17.46
CA TYR A 73 11.49 -6.71 17.27
C TYR A 73 10.97 -5.40 16.67
N ASN A 74 9.99 -5.44 15.78
CA ASN A 74 9.35 -4.24 15.27
C ASN A 74 8.56 -3.50 16.36
N ARG A 75 7.89 -4.23 17.28
CA ARG A 75 7.26 -3.66 18.49
C ARG A 75 8.29 -3.08 19.45
N MET A 76 9.43 -3.76 19.66
CA MET A 76 10.53 -3.20 20.42
C MET A 76 11.05 -1.90 19.81
N ALA A 77 11.26 -1.87 18.49
CA ALA A 77 11.60 -0.66 17.75
C ALA A 77 10.53 0.44 17.90
N GLY A 78 9.24 0.07 17.89
CA GLY A 78 8.13 0.99 18.11
C GLY A 78 8.16 1.66 19.48
N ARG A 79 8.41 0.90 20.56
CA ARG A 79 8.58 1.46 21.90
C ARG A 79 9.74 2.44 21.99
N LEU A 80 10.85 2.07 21.41
CA LEU A 80 12.02 2.95 21.34
C LEU A 80 11.67 4.21 20.55
N TYR A 81 11.03 4.06 19.41
CA TYR A 81 10.66 5.19 18.54
C TYR A 81 9.68 6.16 19.20
N ILE A 82 8.63 5.66 19.86
CA ILE A 82 7.70 6.56 20.58
C ILE A 82 8.35 7.23 21.79
N ALA A 83 9.26 6.55 22.50
CA ALA A 83 10.03 7.16 23.57
C ALA A 83 10.96 8.27 23.05
N TYR A 84 11.57 8.06 21.87
CA TYR A 84 12.33 9.07 21.17
C TYR A 84 11.47 10.29 20.82
N LEU A 85 10.30 10.05 20.18
CA LEU A 85 9.35 11.11 19.78
C LEU A 85 8.85 11.91 21.00
N ASN A 86 8.45 11.23 22.06
CA ASN A 86 7.97 11.87 23.28
C ASN A 86 9.04 12.80 23.88
N LYS A 87 10.29 12.33 23.93
CA LYS A 87 11.41 13.14 24.44
C LYS A 87 11.70 14.33 23.54
N GLU A 88 11.58 14.15 22.23
CA GLU A 88 11.79 15.21 21.22
C GLU A 88 10.70 16.28 21.27
N LEU A 89 9.44 15.87 21.35
CA LEU A 89 8.28 16.75 21.27
C LEU A 89 7.95 17.43 22.60
N TYR A 90 8.14 16.72 23.72
CA TYR A 90 7.60 17.10 25.02
C TYR A 90 8.64 17.17 26.14
N GLY A 91 9.85 16.68 25.90
CA GLY A 91 10.88 16.60 26.96
C GLY A 91 10.56 15.49 27.96
N ASP A 92 10.52 15.84 29.25
CA ASP A 92 10.34 14.86 30.33
C ASP A 92 8.85 14.64 30.73
N LYS A 93 7.95 15.47 30.24
CA LYS A 93 6.55 15.44 30.64
C LYS A 93 5.62 15.73 29.45
N TYR A 94 4.57 14.91 29.30
CA TYR A 94 3.51 15.23 28.35
C TYR A 94 2.85 16.56 28.70
N PRO A 95 2.56 17.42 27.71
CA PRO A 95 1.68 18.57 27.92
C PRO A 95 0.25 18.10 28.24
N THR A 96 -0.50 18.91 28.92
CA THR A 96 -1.94 18.69 29.02
C THR A 96 -2.60 18.85 27.65
N VAL A 97 -3.80 18.27 27.49
CA VAL A 97 -4.58 18.40 26.24
C VAL A 97 -4.78 19.86 25.86
N LYS A 98 -5.09 20.73 26.85
CA LYS A 98 -5.26 22.16 26.62
C LYS A 98 -3.97 22.86 26.21
N GLU A 99 -2.85 22.57 26.87
CA GLU A 99 -1.53 23.13 26.52
C GLU A 99 -1.12 22.77 25.11
N LEU A 100 -1.29 21.49 24.71
CA LEU A 100 -0.98 21.05 23.36
C LEU A 100 -1.83 21.75 22.32
N LEU A 101 -3.16 21.77 22.51
CA LEU A 101 -4.08 22.42 21.57
C LEU A 101 -3.84 23.94 21.49
N THR A 102 -3.46 24.58 22.59
CA THR A 102 -3.05 26.00 22.61
C THR A 102 -1.78 26.19 21.78
N LYS A 103 -0.77 25.33 21.95
CA LYS A 103 0.46 25.35 21.14
C LYS A 103 0.14 25.18 19.65
N LEU A 104 -0.70 24.19 19.30
CA LEU A 104 -1.14 23.95 17.92
C LEU A 104 -1.92 25.15 17.33
N SER A 105 -2.76 25.81 18.14
CA SER A 105 -3.52 27.00 17.73
C SER A 105 -2.61 28.20 17.48
N ASN A 106 -1.58 28.40 18.29
CA ASN A 106 -0.58 29.45 18.12
C ASN A 106 0.25 29.26 16.83
N HIS A 107 0.43 28.01 16.39
CA HIS A 107 1.05 27.66 15.09
C HIS A 107 0.06 27.64 13.92
N GLY A 108 -1.22 28.02 14.13
CA GLY A 108 -2.25 28.02 13.08
C GLY A 108 -2.69 26.62 12.62
N LEU A 109 -2.30 25.56 13.33
CA LEU A 109 -2.64 24.17 12.99
C LEU A 109 -4.00 23.75 13.52
N VAL A 110 -4.45 24.34 14.62
CA VAL A 110 -5.78 24.15 15.20
C VAL A 110 -6.51 25.50 15.24
N SER A 111 -7.80 25.51 14.93
CA SER A 111 -8.61 26.73 14.95
C SER A 111 -8.89 27.18 16.38
N LYS A 112 -8.98 28.50 16.59
CA LYS A 112 -9.40 29.07 17.88
C LYS A 112 -10.79 28.59 18.29
N ASP A 113 -11.73 28.54 17.35
CA ASP A 113 -13.08 28.03 17.60
C ASP A 113 -13.10 26.60 18.17
N PHE A 114 -12.18 25.74 17.71
CA PHE A 114 -12.07 24.39 18.24
C PHE A 114 -11.49 24.41 19.65
N LEU A 115 -10.42 25.16 19.88
CA LEU A 115 -9.80 25.30 21.20
C LEU A 115 -10.78 25.87 22.23
N GLU A 116 -11.53 26.92 21.87
CA GLU A 116 -12.47 27.63 22.76
C GLU A 116 -13.82 26.90 22.91
N SER A 117 -14.07 25.88 22.11
CA SER A 117 -15.32 25.11 22.16
C SER A 117 -15.48 24.23 23.42
N PHE A 118 -14.41 24.03 24.17
CA PHE A 118 -14.38 23.24 25.40
C PHE A 118 -14.03 24.13 26.61
N THR A 119 -14.70 23.89 27.72
CA THR A 119 -14.43 24.60 28.99
C THR A 119 -13.20 24.02 29.69
N ASP A 120 -12.66 24.75 30.67
CA ASP A 120 -11.50 24.28 31.44
C ASP A 120 -11.82 23.01 32.24
N ASP A 121 -13.02 22.89 32.79
CA ASP A 121 -13.47 21.68 33.48
C ASP A 121 -13.56 20.47 32.52
N GLU A 122 -13.94 20.70 31.27
CA GLU A 122 -13.96 19.66 30.27
C GLU A 122 -12.55 19.25 29.86
N TYR A 123 -11.59 20.16 29.75
CA TYR A 123 -10.17 19.82 29.51
C TYR A 123 -9.61 18.96 30.64
N VAL A 124 -9.94 19.24 31.90
CA VAL A 124 -9.55 18.39 33.04
C VAL A 124 -10.15 16.98 32.94
N GLN A 125 -11.36 16.85 32.37
CA GLN A 125 -11.97 15.54 32.12
C GLN A 125 -11.32 14.83 30.94
N LEU A 126 -10.98 15.54 29.86
CA LEU A 126 -10.31 15.01 28.69
C LEU A 126 -8.91 14.48 29.03
N GLU A 127 -8.19 15.15 29.93
CA GLU A 127 -6.89 14.70 30.43
C GLU A 127 -6.95 13.33 31.12
N LYS A 128 -8.08 12.98 31.73
CA LYS A 128 -8.30 11.66 32.35
C LYS A 128 -8.67 10.56 31.37
N ILE A 129 -8.99 10.94 30.13
CA ILE A 129 -9.42 10.00 29.08
C ILE A 129 -8.20 9.51 28.27
N ILE A 130 -7.24 10.41 28.00
CA ILE A 130 -6.07 10.07 27.18
C ILE A 130 -5.17 9.05 27.89
N ASP A 131 -4.68 8.09 27.12
CA ASP A 131 -3.82 7.01 27.61
C ASP A 131 -2.62 6.84 26.68
N HIS A 132 -1.54 7.52 26.99
CA HIS A 132 -0.30 7.48 26.21
C HIS A 132 0.42 6.12 26.24
N SER A 133 0.07 5.24 27.20
CA SER A 133 0.68 3.91 27.28
C SER A 133 0.33 3.01 26.08
N ILE A 134 -0.77 3.31 25.38
CA ILE A 134 -1.21 2.59 24.19
C ILE A 134 -0.17 2.69 23.06
N ASP A 135 0.47 3.84 22.90
CA ASP A 135 1.52 4.04 21.89
C ASP A 135 2.71 3.07 22.07
N LEU A 136 2.96 2.59 23.29
CA LEU A 136 3.98 1.57 23.58
C LEU A 136 3.64 0.16 23.04
N ASN A 137 2.41 -0.06 22.61
CA ASN A 137 1.97 -1.33 22.06
C ASN A 137 2.05 -1.37 20.53
N TYR A 138 2.22 -0.22 19.88
CA TYR A 138 2.33 -0.14 18.44
C TYR A 138 3.70 -0.60 17.94
N ALA A 139 3.71 -1.24 16.78
CA ALA A 139 4.93 -1.52 16.05
C ALA A 139 5.48 -0.23 15.41
N HIS A 140 6.77 -0.21 15.09
CA HIS A 140 7.45 0.96 14.52
C HIS A 140 6.73 1.53 13.30
N TYR A 141 6.38 0.67 12.32
CA TYR A 141 5.70 1.09 11.10
C TYR A 141 4.32 1.72 11.35
N GLN A 142 3.60 1.29 12.41
CA GLN A 142 2.30 1.87 12.78
C GLN A 142 2.47 3.30 13.29
N ILE A 143 3.48 3.53 14.15
CA ILE A 143 3.78 4.86 14.67
C ILE A 143 4.28 5.76 13.54
N GLU A 144 5.19 5.27 12.69
CA GLU A 144 5.71 6.00 11.54
C GLU A 144 4.58 6.44 10.61
N GLN A 145 3.67 5.53 10.27
CA GLN A 145 2.50 5.84 9.45
C GLN A 145 1.57 6.88 10.14
N ALA A 146 1.33 6.74 11.45
CA ALA A 146 0.51 7.68 12.20
C ALA A 146 1.14 9.08 12.21
N MET A 147 2.45 9.17 12.44
CA MET A 147 3.18 10.43 12.42
C MET A 147 3.20 11.07 11.04
N GLU A 148 3.58 10.33 10.01
CA GLU A 148 3.73 10.87 8.66
C GLU A 148 2.41 11.28 7.99
N LYS A 149 1.35 10.50 8.20
CA LYS A 149 0.08 10.68 7.48
C LYS A 149 -1.01 11.38 8.29
N TYR A 150 -1.00 11.24 9.61
CA TYR A 150 -2.15 11.61 10.45
C TYR A 150 -1.85 12.72 11.45
N SER A 151 -0.64 12.75 12.05
CA SER A 151 -0.30 13.76 13.06
C SER A 151 -0.15 15.15 12.45
N LEU A 152 -0.62 16.17 13.19
CA LEU A 152 -0.43 17.55 12.80
C LEU A 152 1.04 17.94 12.90
N ARG A 153 1.55 18.56 11.84
CA ARG A 153 2.92 19.05 11.75
C ARG A 153 2.97 20.37 11.01
N ASP A 154 3.98 21.16 11.32
CA ASP A 154 4.38 22.27 10.47
C ASP A 154 4.90 21.70 9.15
N ARG A 155 4.28 22.11 8.05
CA ARG A 155 4.59 21.55 6.72
C ARG A 155 5.79 22.19 6.04
N VAL A 156 6.22 23.34 6.55
CA VAL A 156 7.41 24.05 6.06
C VAL A 156 8.67 23.48 6.71
N THR A 157 8.63 23.33 8.04
CA THR A 157 9.76 22.83 8.82
C THR A 157 9.79 21.31 8.98
N GLY A 158 8.65 20.64 8.75
CA GLY A 158 8.46 19.21 9.00
C GLY A 158 8.26 18.86 10.49
N GLN A 159 8.25 19.85 11.38
CA GLN A 159 8.15 19.63 12.83
C GLN A 159 6.80 19.04 13.21
N TYR A 160 6.82 17.91 13.92
CA TYR A 160 5.62 17.31 14.53
C TYR A 160 5.29 18.00 15.85
N PHE A 161 4.01 17.95 16.24
CA PHE A 161 3.52 18.52 17.49
C PHE A 161 2.76 17.53 18.36
N GLU A 162 2.15 16.51 17.76
CA GLU A 162 1.30 15.55 18.47
C GLU A 162 1.73 14.10 18.18
N THR A 163 1.57 13.24 19.17
CA THR A 163 1.74 11.79 19.06
C THR A 163 0.39 11.12 18.75
N PRO A 164 0.36 9.82 18.40
CA PRO A 164 -0.86 9.15 17.93
C PRO A 164 -2.06 9.28 18.88
N GLN A 165 -1.85 9.20 20.20
CA GLN A 165 -2.97 9.32 21.16
C GLN A 165 -3.57 10.72 21.22
N PHE A 166 -2.75 11.75 21.10
CA PHE A 166 -3.27 13.12 20.98
C PHE A 166 -4.08 13.30 19.68
N SER A 167 -3.60 12.76 18.56
CA SER A 167 -4.33 12.78 17.30
C SER A 167 -5.69 12.06 17.42
N ALA A 168 -5.71 10.88 18.04
CA ALA A 168 -6.92 10.10 18.24
C ALA A 168 -7.94 10.85 19.15
N LEU A 169 -7.47 11.46 20.23
CA LEU A 169 -8.33 12.26 21.11
C LEU A 169 -8.89 13.49 20.40
N ARG A 170 -8.07 14.22 19.64
CA ARG A 170 -8.49 15.40 18.85
C ARG A 170 -9.58 15.01 17.84
N VAL A 171 -9.46 13.87 17.19
CA VAL A 171 -10.49 13.32 16.29
C VAL A 171 -11.78 13.06 17.05
N ALA A 172 -11.73 12.36 18.19
CA ALA A 172 -12.91 12.08 19.01
C ALA A 172 -13.58 13.36 19.52
N MET A 173 -12.80 14.38 19.90
CA MET A 173 -13.29 15.70 20.28
C MET A 173 -14.05 16.36 19.13
N GLN A 174 -13.50 16.36 17.90
CA GLN A 174 -14.16 16.93 16.73
C GLN A 174 -15.49 16.22 16.41
N MET A 175 -15.53 14.89 16.49
CA MET A 175 -16.76 14.11 16.23
C MET A 175 -17.89 14.45 17.19
N CYS A 176 -17.57 14.92 18.39
CA CYS A 176 -18.54 15.09 19.48
C CYS A 176 -18.72 16.52 19.96
N LYS A 177 -17.93 17.52 19.49
CA LYS A 177 -17.91 18.87 20.05
C LYS A 177 -19.30 19.53 20.20
N ASN A 178 -20.23 19.24 19.28
CA ASN A 178 -21.57 19.80 19.25
C ASN A 178 -22.65 18.84 19.77
N ARG A 179 -22.28 17.76 20.47
CA ARG A 179 -23.21 16.73 20.93
C ARG A 179 -23.55 16.93 22.43
N LYS A 180 -24.76 16.57 22.81
CA LYS A 180 -25.13 16.44 24.24
C LYS A 180 -24.29 15.34 24.89
N ASN A 181 -23.91 15.50 26.14
CA ASN A 181 -23.03 14.57 26.87
C ASN A 181 -21.73 14.28 26.13
N ARG A 182 -21.12 15.33 25.58
CA ARG A 182 -19.98 15.22 24.66
C ARG A 182 -18.78 14.53 25.27
N ILE A 183 -18.45 14.75 26.53
CA ILE A 183 -17.29 14.13 27.19
C ILE A 183 -17.41 12.59 27.21
N GLU A 184 -18.57 12.06 27.59
CA GLU A 184 -18.81 10.63 27.61
C GLU A 184 -18.76 10.02 26.19
N ARG A 185 -19.26 10.77 25.20
CA ARG A 185 -19.16 10.36 23.79
C ARG A 185 -17.73 10.40 23.28
N ILE A 186 -16.95 11.42 23.64
CA ILE A 186 -15.52 11.54 23.31
C ILE A 186 -14.77 10.34 23.89
N LYS A 187 -14.99 10.03 25.17
CA LYS A 187 -14.38 8.85 25.81
C LYS A 187 -14.70 7.55 25.06
N ARG A 188 -15.96 7.37 24.67
CA ARG A 188 -16.37 6.17 23.90
C ARG A 188 -15.67 6.11 22.55
N HIS A 189 -15.68 7.19 21.76
CA HIS A 189 -15.05 7.19 20.43
C HIS A 189 -13.54 7.09 20.51
N TYR A 190 -12.90 7.78 21.45
CA TYR A 190 -11.47 7.62 21.71
C TYR A 190 -11.12 6.16 22.04
N ASN A 191 -11.88 5.52 22.93
CA ASN A 191 -11.66 4.11 23.25
C ASN A 191 -11.84 3.19 22.03
N GLN A 192 -12.80 3.47 21.16
CA GLN A 192 -13.00 2.71 19.93
C GLN A 192 -11.84 2.88 18.96
N ILE A 193 -11.31 4.11 18.80
CA ILE A 193 -10.16 4.40 17.93
C ILE A 193 -8.90 3.73 18.47
N LYS A 194 -8.57 3.92 19.76
CA LYS A 194 -7.34 3.38 20.35
C LYS A 194 -7.31 1.85 20.44
N SER A 195 -8.47 1.20 20.36
CA SER A 195 -8.61 -0.27 20.38
C SER A 195 -8.81 -0.88 18.99
N ASP A 196 -8.56 -0.10 17.93
CA ASP A 196 -8.72 -0.51 16.52
C ASP A 196 -10.11 -1.05 16.15
N ILE A 197 -11.13 -0.72 16.97
CA ILE A 197 -12.54 -1.06 16.70
C ILE A 197 -13.13 -0.10 15.66
N LEU A 198 -12.72 1.17 15.70
CA LEU A 198 -13.11 2.22 14.78
C LEU A 198 -11.89 2.78 14.07
N ASN A 199 -11.80 2.52 12.77
CA ASN A 199 -10.85 3.17 11.90
C ASN A 199 -11.53 4.35 11.20
N VAL A 200 -10.96 5.54 11.31
CA VAL A 200 -11.48 6.74 10.66
C VAL A 200 -10.62 7.13 9.46
N PRO A 201 -11.24 7.72 8.41
CA PRO A 201 -10.50 8.10 7.22
C PRO A 201 -9.49 9.23 7.49
N THR A 202 -8.45 9.29 6.65
CA THR A 202 -7.35 10.26 6.77
C THR A 202 -7.80 11.71 7.03
N PRO A 203 -8.83 12.28 6.37
CA PRO A 203 -9.25 13.66 6.63
C PRO A 203 -9.77 13.92 8.05
N TYR A 204 -10.24 12.90 8.75
CA TYR A 204 -10.55 13.05 10.17
C TYR A 204 -9.28 13.37 10.97
N TYR A 205 -8.19 12.69 10.73
CA TYR A 205 -6.93 12.99 11.42
C TYR A 205 -6.33 14.33 10.99
N THR A 206 -6.30 14.60 9.70
CA THR A 206 -5.61 15.79 9.16
C THR A 206 -6.40 17.09 9.29
N ASN A 207 -7.74 17.02 9.35
CA ASN A 207 -8.60 18.20 9.34
C ASN A 207 -9.37 18.45 10.64
N SER A 208 -9.50 17.45 11.55
CA SER A 208 -10.20 17.66 12.83
C SER A 208 -9.55 18.77 13.65
N GLY A 209 -10.36 19.67 14.15
CA GLY A 209 -9.92 20.82 14.94
C GLY A 209 -9.20 21.91 14.17
N THR A 210 -8.92 21.73 12.87
CA THR A 210 -8.25 22.73 12.03
C THR A 210 -9.26 23.68 11.40
N SER A 211 -8.79 24.71 10.68
CA SER A 211 -9.63 25.59 9.87
C SER A 211 -10.07 24.95 8.54
N LYS A 212 -9.57 23.76 8.21
CA LYS A 212 -9.91 23.06 6.98
C LYS A 212 -11.32 22.48 7.08
N LEU A 213 -12.05 22.59 5.98
CA LEU A 213 -13.37 21.99 5.82
C LEU A 213 -13.22 20.59 5.19
N GLY A 214 -14.17 19.70 5.50
CA GLY A 214 -14.24 18.37 4.90
C GLY A 214 -13.53 17.30 5.70
N LEU A 215 -14.32 16.33 6.13
CA LEU A 215 -13.86 15.14 6.86
C LEU A 215 -14.06 13.86 6.01
N ALA A 216 -14.63 13.99 4.80
CA ALA A 216 -14.80 12.88 3.88
C ALA A 216 -13.51 12.63 3.11
N SER A 217 -13.10 11.36 3.02
CA SER A 217 -11.92 10.96 2.23
C SER A 217 -12.25 10.66 0.78
N CYS A 218 -13.51 10.33 0.49
CA CYS A 218 -13.98 9.89 -0.80
C CYS A 218 -15.29 10.60 -1.16
N CYS A 219 -15.32 11.21 -2.33
CA CYS A 219 -16.47 11.92 -2.85
C CYS A 219 -16.82 11.38 -4.23
N LEU A 220 -18.10 11.32 -4.54
CA LEU A 220 -18.60 10.89 -5.84
C LEU A 220 -19.38 12.02 -6.49
N HIS A 221 -19.19 12.24 -7.79
CA HIS A 221 -20.02 13.15 -8.57
C HIS A 221 -20.18 12.66 -10.01
N GLU A 222 -21.24 13.10 -10.65
CA GLU A 222 -21.52 12.86 -12.07
C GLU A 222 -21.68 14.19 -12.80
N SER A 223 -21.27 14.22 -14.06
CA SER A 223 -21.53 15.34 -14.99
C SER A 223 -22.40 14.87 -16.14
N ASP A 224 -23.43 15.65 -16.45
CA ASP A 224 -24.32 15.43 -17.58
C ASP A 224 -23.80 16.12 -18.86
N ASP A 225 -24.42 15.78 -20.00
CA ASP A 225 -24.03 16.19 -21.35
C ASP A 225 -24.37 17.65 -21.67
N TYR A 226 -23.99 18.59 -20.81
CA TYR A 226 -24.03 20.02 -21.09
C TYR A 226 -22.90 20.77 -20.38
N VAL A 227 -22.45 21.86 -21.00
CA VAL A 227 -21.24 22.61 -20.60
C VAL A 227 -21.27 23.03 -19.11
N GLY A 228 -22.43 23.48 -18.62
CA GLY A 228 -22.56 23.89 -17.21
C GLY A 228 -22.31 22.76 -16.24
N SER A 229 -22.82 21.55 -16.51
CA SER A 229 -22.57 20.37 -15.66
C SER A 229 -21.11 19.93 -15.71
N LEU A 230 -20.53 19.88 -16.89
CA LEU A 230 -19.12 19.52 -17.08
C LEU A 230 -18.18 20.50 -16.36
N ALA A 231 -18.44 21.80 -16.47
CA ALA A 231 -17.68 22.84 -15.76
C ALA A 231 -17.83 22.72 -14.23
N THR A 232 -19.04 22.42 -13.75
CA THR A 232 -19.30 22.19 -12.32
C THR A 232 -18.57 20.92 -11.83
N GLY A 233 -18.56 19.85 -12.62
CA GLY A 233 -17.79 18.64 -12.32
C GLY A 233 -16.31 18.96 -12.11
N ASN A 234 -15.66 19.64 -13.06
CA ASN A 234 -14.27 20.08 -12.94
C ASN A 234 -14.04 20.95 -11.69
N HIS A 235 -14.98 21.87 -11.38
CA HIS A 235 -14.89 22.68 -10.16
C HIS A 235 -14.96 21.83 -8.89
N ILE A 236 -15.84 20.84 -8.85
CA ILE A 236 -15.94 19.90 -7.72
C ILE A 236 -14.63 19.13 -7.58
N SER A 237 -14.07 18.57 -8.66
CA SER A 237 -12.79 17.85 -8.66
C SER A 237 -11.67 18.70 -8.08
N TYR A 238 -11.59 19.96 -8.51
CA TYR A 238 -10.63 20.92 -8.01
C TYR A 238 -10.78 21.16 -6.51
N MET A 239 -12.01 21.48 -6.03
CA MET A 239 -12.29 21.80 -4.63
C MET A 239 -12.13 20.59 -3.70
N MET A 240 -12.48 19.38 -4.16
CA MET A 240 -12.31 18.16 -3.36
C MET A 240 -10.83 17.85 -3.17
N THR A 241 -10.01 18.03 -4.21
CA THR A 241 -8.55 17.84 -4.11
C THR A 241 -7.93 18.83 -3.13
N VAL A 242 -8.33 20.10 -3.14
CA VAL A 242 -7.92 21.10 -2.13
C VAL A 242 -8.20 20.62 -0.71
N ASN A 243 -9.31 19.91 -0.51
CA ASN A 243 -9.72 19.37 0.80
C ASN A 243 -9.17 17.97 1.09
N SER A 244 -8.21 17.48 0.30
CA SER A 244 -7.54 16.18 0.48
C SER A 244 -8.47 14.96 0.32
N ALA A 245 -9.58 15.10 -0.41
CA ALA A 245 -10.50 14.01 -0.72
C ALA A 245 -10.10 13.33 -2.05
N GLY A 246 -10.14 12.00 -2.06
CA GLY A 246 -10.13 11.22 -3.31
C GLY A 246 -11.51 11.29 -3.98
N GLN A 247 -11.56 11.09 -5.29
CA GLN A 247 -12.77 11.27 -6.06
C GLN A 247 -13.12 10.06 -6.90
N GLY A 248 -14.42 9.80 -7.02
CA GLY A 248 -15.00 8.99 -8.08
C GLY A 248 -15.85 9.88 -8.98
N THR A 249 -15.55 9.87 -10.26
CA THR A 249 -16.24 10.71 -11.23
C THR A 249 -16.93 9.86 -12.30
N LYS A 250 -18.01 10.38 -12.84
CA LYS A 250 -18.66 9.82 -14.01
C LYS A 250 -19.00 10.94 -14.98
N ILE A 251 -18.38 10.93 -16.15
CA ILE A 251 -18.58 11.94 -17.17
C ILE A 251 -19.50 11.36 -18.24
N ARG A 252 -20.76 11.80 -18.23
CA ARG A 252 -21.75 11.41 -19.20
C ARG A 252 -21.78 12.44 -20.31
N THR A 253 -21.10 12.14 -21.40
CA THR A 253 -21.17 12.93 -22.63
C THR A 253 -21.61 12.06 -23.77
N ARG A 254 -22.14 12.70 -24.79
CA ARG A 254 -22.27 12.07 -26.12
C ARG A 254 -20.89 11.59 -26.60
N THR A 255 -20.88 10.70 -27.56
CA THR A 255 -19.64 10.10 -28.07
C THR A 255 -18.98 10.95 -29.15
N ILE A 256 -17.79 10.50 -29.58
CA ILE A 256 -17.07 11.10 -30.73
C ILE A 256 -17.97 11.14 -31.96
N ASP A 257 -17.83 12.22 -32.72
CA ASP A 257 -18.60 12.52 -33.98
C ASP A 257 -20.11 12.77 -33.80
N ASP A 258 -20.63 12.72 -32.56
CA ASP A 258 -22.01 13.14 -32.33
C ASP A 258 -22.19 14.64 -32.63
N PRO A 259 -23.33 15.07 -33.18
CA PRO A 259 -23.57 16.48 -33.52
C PRO A 259 -23.72 17.32 -32.25
N VAL A 260 -23.00 18.46 -32.19
CA VAL A 260 -23.14 19.50 -31.17
C VAL A 260 -23.40 20.86 -31.79
N ARG A 261 -23.85 21.81 -30.98
CA ARG A 261 -24.24 23.15 -31.45
C ARG A 261 -25.21 23.12 -32.63
N GLY A 262 -26.29 22.35 -32.49
CA GLY A 262 -27.28 22.21 -33.56
C GLY A 262 -26.77 21.48 -34.79
N GLY A 263 -25.74 20.69 -34.69
CA GLY A 263 -25.14 19.93 -35.79
C GLY A 263 -23.98 20.66 -36.51
N ALA A 264 -23.56 21.81 -35.98
CA ALA A 264 -22.51 22.62 -36.63
C ALA A 264 -21.12 22.01 -36.52
N ILE A 265 -20.85 21.23 -35.46
CA ILE A 265 -19.53 20.60 -35.21
C ILE A 265 -19.70 19.19 -34.65
N PRO A 266 -18.75 18.28 -34.92
CA PRO A 266 -18.70 16.98 -34.29
C PRO A 266 -18.14 17.05 -32.87
N HIS A 267 -18.67 16.23 -31.98
CA HIS A 267 -18.15 16.07 -30.61
C HIS A 267 -16.79 15.36 -30.64
N GLN A 268 -15.87 15.75 -29.75
CA GLN A 268 -14.49 15.23 -29.71
C GLN A 268 -14.33 13.97 -28.83
N GLY A 269 -15.43 13.43 -28.29
CA GLY A 269 -15.42 12.30 -27.38
C GLY A 269 -15.01 12.68 -25.96
N LYS A 270 -14.73 11.66 -25.12
CA LYS A 270 -14.47 11.81 -23.67
C LYS A 270 -13.05 12.23 -23.32
N LYS A 271 -12.06 11.91 -24.15
CA LYS A 271 -10.63 12.14 -23.84
C LYS A 271 -10.27 13.58 -23.47
N PRO A 272 -10.80 14.65 -24.12
CA PRO A 272 -10.51 16.02 -23.72
C PRO A 272 -10.93 16.32 -22.27
N TYR A 273 -12.08 15.82 -21.84
CA TYR A 273 -12.59 16.02 -20.48
C TYR A 273 -11.74 15.27 -19.46
N LEU A 274 -11.34 14.03 -19.74
CA LEU A 274 -10.44 13.25 -18.89
C LEU A 274 -9.08 13.92 -18.69
N ARG A 275 -8.55 14.57 -19.74
CA ARG A 275 -7.31 15.36 -19.61
C ARG A 275 -7.50 16.59 -18.76
N ALA A 276 -8.66 17.23 -18.80
CA ALA A 276 -9.00 18.35 -17.94
C ALA A 276 -9.04 17.88 -16.47
N GLU A 277 -9.67 16.74 -16.17
CA GLU A 277 -9.69 16.17 -14.80
C GLU A 277 -8.29 15.90 -14.27
N VAL A 278 -7.37 15.33 -15.07
CA VAL A 278 -5.96 15.18 -14.67
C VAL A 278 -5.34 16.52 -14.25
N GLY A 279 -5.66 17.61 -14.98
CA GLY A 279 -5.24 18.96 -14.63
C GLY A 279 -5.82 19.42 -13.30
N MET A 280 -7.12 19.20 -13.08
CA MET A 280 -7.82 19.63 -11.86
C MET A 280 -7.29 18.93 -10.60
N ILE A 281 -7.09 17.62 -10.65
CA ILE A 281 -6.60 16.86 -9.48
C ILE A 281 -5.12 17.08 -9.16
N ASN A 282 -4.33 17.53 -10.14
CA ASN A 282 -2.89 17.79 -9.96
C ASN A 282 -2.57 19.25 -9.65
N ALA A 283 -3.45 20.20 -9.95
CA ALA A 283 -3.20 21.63 -9.79
C ALA A 283 -2.94 22.03 -8.32
N ASN A 284 -3.56 21.34 -7.36
CA ASN A 284 -3.48 21.66 -5.94
C ASN A 284 -3.01 20.47 -5.10
N LEU A 285 -1.87 19.90 -5.46
CA LEU A 285 -1.28 18.81 -4.71
C LEU A 285 -1.01 19.22 -3.26
N GLN A 286 -1.53 18.43 -2.32
CA GLN A 286 -1.38 18.65 -0.89
C GLN A 286 -0.20 17.83 -0.35
N ASN A 287 0.96 18.48 -0.18
CA ASN A 287 2.11 18.00 0.64
C ASN A 287 2.40 16.49 0.56
N GLY A 288 2.80 16.02 -0.61
CA GLY A 288 3.21 14.64 -0.82
C GLY A 288 2.07 13.63 -1.05
N ARG A 289 0.80 14.04 -0.88
CA ARG A 289 -0.34 13.25 -1.33
C ARG A 289 -0.85 13.82 -2.66
N GLY A 290 -0.68 13.05 -3.75
CA GLY A 290 -1.26 13.39 -5.04
C GLY A 290 -2.79 13.38 -5.00
N GLY A 291 -3.43 14.14 -5.87
CA GLY A 291 -4.86 13.98 -6.13
C GLY A 291 -5.11 12.57 -6.67
N ALA A 292 -6.19 11.94 -6.24
CA ALA A 292 -6.59 10.61 -6.69
C ALA A 292 -8.02 10.65 -7.21
N GLU A 293 -8.22 10.15 -8.42
CA GLU A 293 -9.53 10.08 -9.04
C GLU A 293 -9.71 8.77 -9.80
N SER A 294 -10.87 8.15 -9.62
CA SER A 294 -11.34 7.02 -10.40
C SER A 294 -12.53 7.46 -11.25
N THR A 295 -12.37 7.40 -12.57
CA THR A 295 -13.43 7.78 -13.52
C THR A 295 -14.16 6.55 -14.03
N SER A 296 -15.49 6.54 -13.86
CA SER A 296 -16.35 5.43 -14.28
C SER A 296 -16.88 5.62 -15.71
N PHE A 297 -16.87 4.52 -16.47
CA PHE A 297 -17.49 4.41 -17.80
C PHE A 297 -18.57 3.34 -17.81
N ASP A 298 -19.48 3.45 -18.76
CA ASP A 298 -20.52 2.47 -18.97
C ASP A 298 -20.17 1.53 -20.15
N ILE A 299 -20.37 0.23 -19.97
CA ILE A 299 -19.99 -0.82 -20.94
C ILE A 299 -20.67 -0.68 -22.31
N ILE A 300 -21.74 0.11 -22.39
CA ILE A 300 -22.47 0.38 -23.65
C ILE A 300 -21.92 1.55 -24.45
N ASP A 301 -20.90 2.23 -23.93
CA ASP A 301 -20.33 3.42 -24.56
C ASP A 301 -19.61 3.08 -25.87
N PRO A 302 -19.84 3.82 -26.97
CA PRO A 302 -19.16 3.58 -28.25
C PRO A 302 -17.64 3.72 -28.21
N GLU A 303 -17.10 4.46 -27.24
CA GLU A 303 -15.65 4.65 -27.05
C GLU A 303 -15.01 3.57 -26.14
N ILE A 304 -15.76 2.56 -25.68
CA ILE A 304 -15.34 1.63 -24.63
C ILE A 304 -13.98 0.97 -24.89
N GLU A 305 -13.73 0.49 -26.11
CA GLU A 305 -12.44 -0.14 -26.42
C GLU A 305 -11.27 0.85 -26.34
N GLN A 306 -11.49 2.12 -26.67
CA GLN A 306 -10.48 3.17 -26.56
C GLN A 306 -10.28 3.62 -25.10
N LEU A 307 -11.35 3.59 -24.29
CA LEU A 307 -11.30 3.97 -22.88
C LEU A 307 -10.59 2.90 -22.04
N LEU A 308 -10.77 1.64 -22.37
CA LEU A 308 -10.11 0.53 -21.68
C LEU A 308 -8.57 0.58 -21.77
N VAL A 309 -8.01 1.08 -22.86
CA VAL A 309 -6.54 1.12 -23.09
C VAL A 309 -5.86 2.42 -22.68
N LEU A 310 -6.55 3.35 -22.01
CA LEU A 310 -6.00 4.67 -21.64
C LEU A 310 -4.77 4.57 -20.70
N LYS A 311 -4.66 3.54 -19.89
CA LYS A 311 -3.50 3.31 -19.00
C LYS A 311 -2.45 2.38 -19.60
N ASN A 312 -2.74 1.69 -20.68
CA ASN A 312 -1.84 0.71 -21.27
C ASN A 312 -0.55 1.38 -21.78
N PRO A 313 0.63 1.00 -21.26
CA PRO A 313 1.90 1.61 -21.63
C PRO A 313 2.28 1.36 -23.10
N MET A 314 1.71 0.32 -23.73
CA MET A 314 1.94 0.00 -25.15
C MET A 314 1.07 0.84 -26.10
N THR A 315 0.06 1.53 -25.59
CA THR A 315 -0.74 2.47 -26.38
C THR A 315 0.10 3.71 -26.70
N PRO A 316 0.03 4.29 -27.92
CA PRO A 316 0.75 5.51 -28.24
C PRO A 316 0.51 6.62 -27.20
N ALA A 317 1.57 7.32 -26.79
CA ALA A 317 1.54 8.30 -25.70
C ALA A 317 0.45 9.37 -25.87
N ALA A 318 0.17 9.79 -27.11
CA ALA A 318 -0.91 10.74 -27.41
C ALA A 318 -2.32 10.22 -27.06
N ARG A 319 -2.49 8.91 -26.96
CA ARG A 319 -3.75 8.27 -26.60
C ARG A 319 -3.82 7.85 -25.13
N GLN A 320 -2.72 7.92 -24.38
CA GLN A 320 -2.68 7.59 -22.97
C GLN A 320 -3.22 8.72 -22.10
N ILE A 321 -3.91 8.34 -21.02
CA ILE A 321 -4.28 9.23 -19.90
C ILE A 321 -4.08 8.40 -18.63
N ARG A 322 -2.86 8.40 -18.10
CA ARG A 322 -2.44 7.53 -16.99
C ARG A 322 -2.66 8.14 -15.60
N GLY A 323 -2.95 9.44 -15.54
CA GLY A 323 -3.13 10.19 -14.29
C GLY A 323 -4.43 9.91 -13.55
N LEU A 324 -5.37 9.17 -14.16
CA LEU A 324 -6.64 8.73 -13.54
C LEU A 324 -6.65 7.22 -13.39
N ASP A 325 -7.43 6.72 -12.45
CA ASP A 325 -7.86 5.33 -12.40
C ASP A 325 -9.23 5.19 -13.09
N TYR A 326 -9.59 4.00 -13.53
CA TYR A 326 -10.82 3.81 -14.29
C TYR A 326 -11.66 2.68 -13.71
N SER A 327 -12.98 2.81 -13.83
CA SER A 327 -13.91 1.72 -13.54
C SER A 327 -14.90 1.56 -14.68
N ILE A 328 -15.35 0.31 -14.90
CA ILE A 328 -16.27 -0.03 -15.97
C ILE A 328 -17.53 -0.63 -15.37
N GLY A 329 -18.61 0.11 -15.49
CA GLY A 329 -19.93 -0.34 -15.05
C GLY A 329 -20.60 -1.25 -16.07
N PHE A 330 -20.94 -2.47 -15.68
CA PHE A 330 -21.68 -3.42 -16.49
C PHE A 330 -22.81 -4.06 -15.69
N ASN A 331 -23.71 -4.79 -16.35
CA ASN A 331 -24.84 -5.46 -15.72
C ASN A 331 -24.95 -6.93 -16.12
N LYS A 332 -25.93 -7.65 -15.57
CA LYS A 332 -26.14 -9.08 -15.83
C LYS A 332 -26.40 -9.39 -17.32
N TRP A 333 -26.99 -8.46 -18.08
CA TRP A 333 -27.30 -8.67 -19.51
C TRP A 333 -26.02 -8.70 -20.35
N PHE A 334 -25.07 -7.79 -20.09
CA PHE A 334 -23.75 -7.85 -20.71
C PHE A 334 -23.03 -9.16 -20.36
N ALA A 335 -23.02 -9.55 -19.09
CA ALA A 335 -22.38 -10.79 -18.65
C ALA A 335 -22.96 -12.01 -19.35
N LYS A 336 -24.30 -12.09 -19.51
CA LYS A 336 -24.98 -13.16 -20.23
C LYS A 336 -24.57 -13.19 -21.71
N LYS A 337 -24.52 -12.03 -22.38
CA LYS A 337 -24.07 -11.95 -23.78
C LYS A 337 -22.61 -12.32 -23.96
N ALA A 338 -21.75 -11.94 -23.02
CA ALA A 338 -20.34 -12.30 -23.04
C ALA A 338 -20.14 -13.81 -22.83
N ALA A 339 -20.90 -14.43 -21.92
CA ALA A 339 -20.88 -15.88 -21.71
C ALA A 339 -21.26 -16.65 -22.98
N ASN A 340 -22.23 -16.16 -23.73
CA ASN A 340 -22.72 -16.78 -24.97
C ASN A 340 -21.97 -16.34 -26.23
N ASN A 341 -20.98 -15.43 -26.11
CA ASN A 341 -20.23 -14.84 -27.24
C ASN A 341 -21.12 -14.12 -28.26
N GLU A 342 -22.15 -13.44 -27.77
CA GLU A 342 -23.11 -12.71 -28.59
C GLU A 342 -22.62 -11.30 -28.95
N ASP A 343 -23.30 -10.69 -29.92
CA ASP A 343 -23.07 -9.30 -30.31
C ASP A 343 -23.52 -8.32 -29.21
N TRP A 344 -22.70 -7.30 -28.96
CA TRP A 344 -22.95 -6.22 -28.05
C TRP A 344 -23.02 -4.91 -28.81
N ASN A 345 -24.20 -4.27 -28.80
CA ASN A 345 -24.42 -3.01 -29.45
C ASN A 345 -24.03 -1.86 -28.53
N LEU A 346 -23.38 -0.87 -29.09
CA LEU A 346 -22.90 0.32 -28.41
C LEU A 346 -23.81 1.52 -28.77
N PHE A 347 -24.06 2.39 -27.79
CA PHE A 347 -25.02 3.49 -27.96
C PHE A 347 -24.45 4.79 -27.42
N SER A 348 -24.70 5.91 -28.10
CA SER A 348 -24.38 7.23 -27.58
C SER A 348 -25.35 7.63 -26.46
N TYR A 349 -24.81 8.24 -25.39
CA TYR A 349 -25.62 8.83 -24.33
C TYR A 349 -26.63 9.86 -24.86
N GLY A 350 -26.24 10.66 -25.83
CA GLY A 350 -27.13 11.65 -26.44
C GLY A 350 -28.34 11.09 -27.16
N ASP A 351 -28.26 9.83 -27.64
CA ASP A 351 -29.35 9.17 -28.38
C ASP A 351 -30.32 8.39 -27.47
N VAL A 352 -29.81 7.82 -26.37
CA VAL A 352 -30.57 6.87 -25.52
C VAL A 352 -30.26 7.04 -24.02
N PRO A 353 -30.46 8.24 -23.44
CA PRO A 353 -30.10 8.51 -22.05
C PRO A 353 -30.83 7.61 -21.04
N ASP A 354 -32.06 7.18 -21.36
CA ASP A 354 -32.86 6.26 -20.56
C ASP A 354 -32.25 4.84 -20.51
N LEU A 355 -31.57 4.39 -21.56
CA LEU A 355 -30.85 3.12 -21.55
C LEU A 355 -29.65 3.17 -20.59
N TYR A 356 -28.93 4.29 -20.54
CA TYR A 356 -27.85 4.50 -19.57
C TYR A 356 -28.38 4.50 -18.12
N GLU A 357 -29.55 5.10 -17.89
CA GLU A 357 -30.22 5.04 -16.59
C GLU A 357 -30.68 3.62 -16.22
N ALA A 358 -31.06 2.83 -17.21
CA ALA A 358 -31.48 1.46 -17.00
C ALA A 358 -30.34 0.49 -16.68
N LEU A 359 -29.06 0.86 -16.89
CA LEU A 359 -27.92 0.04 -16.48
C LEU A 359 -27.93 -0.31 -14.98
N TYR A 360 -28.53 0.54 -14.16
CA TYR A 360 -28.64 0.37 -12.72
C TYR A 360 -29.90 -0.40 -12.28
N ALA A 361 -30.75 -0.81 -13.21
CA ALA A 361 -31.97 -1.54 -12.90
C ALA A 361 -31.66 -2.96 -12.42
N THR A 362 -32.44 -3.42 -11.45
CA THR A 362 -32.34 -4.78 -10.89
C THR A 362 -33.40 -5.74 -11.46
N ASP A 363 -34.10 -5.29 -12.50
CA ASP A 363 -35.10 -6.05 -13.28
C ASP A 363 -34.69 -6.16 -14.76
N ASP A 364 -35.60 -6.47 -15.63
CA ASP A 364 -35.38 -6.64 -17.07
C ASP A 364 -35.54 -5.32 -17.88
N THR A 365 -35.65 -4.16 -17.20
CA THR A 365 -35.83 -2.85 -17.86
C THR A 365 -34.70 -2.56 -18.85
N PHE A 366 -33.44 -2.83 -18.47
CA PHE A 366 -32.29 -2.63 -19.37
C PHE A 366 -32.39 -3.52 -20.61
N GLU A 367 -32.66 -4.82 -20.45
CA GLU A 367 -32.78 -5.77 -21.57
C GLU A 367 -33.85 -5.33 -22.55
N ASN A 368 -35.02 -4.92 -22.04
CA ASN A 368 -36.14 -4.46 -22.85
C ASN A 368 -35.80 -3.20 -23.66
N LEU A 369 -35.21 -2.20 -23.03
CA LEU A 369 -34.79 -0.97 -23.70
C LEU A 369 -33.64 -1.20 -24.70
N TYR A 370 -32.66 -2.02 -24.33
CA TYR A 370 -31.55 -2.39 -25.21
C TYR A 370 -32.10 -3.03 -26.51
N ASN A 371 -32.96 -4.05 -26.41
CA ASN A 371 -33.54 -4.71 -27.56
C ASN A 371 -34.43 -3.78 -28.39
N LYS A 372 -35.16 -2.86 -27.75
CA LYS A 372 -35.92 -1.80 -28.42
C LYS A 372 -35.02 -0.92 -29.28
N TYR A 373 -33.90 -0.45 -28.73
CA TYR A 373 -33.01 0.47 -29.44
C TYR A 373 -32.19 -0.22 -30.54
N VAL A 374 -31.83 -1.49 -30.35
CA VAL A 374 -31.26 -2.31 -31.45
C VAL A 374 -32.23 -2.39 -32.62
N LYS A 375 -33.52 -2.71 -32.36
CA LYS A 375 -34.56 -2.78 -33.41
C LYS A 375 -34.81 -1.41 -34.10
N GLN A 376 -34.61 -0.32 -33.39
CA GLN A 376 -34.75 1.04 -33.92
C GLN A 376 -33.50 1.54 -34.66
N GLY A 377 -32.45 0.73 -34.78
CA GLY A 377 -31.22 1.10 -35.47
C GLY A 377 -30.42 2.24 -34.77
N LYS A 378 -30.58 2.39 -33.43
CA LYS A 378 -29.88 3.41 -32.64
C LYS A 378 -28.44 3.03 -32.28
N SER A 379 -28.00 1.83 -32.64
CA SER A 379 -26.64 1.36 -32.40
C SER A 379 -25.62 2.21 -33.15
N ARG A 380 -24.55 2.61 -32.48
CA ARG A 380 -23.39 3.34 -33.02
C ARG A 380 -22.24 2.40 -33.41
N GLY A 381 -22.31 1.15 -33.01
CA GLY A 381 -21.33 0.12 -33.29
C GLY A 381 -21.75 -1.21 -32.69
N VAL A 382 -21.15 -2.28 -33.20
CA VAL A 382 -21.38 -3.64 -32.71
C VAL A 382 -20.02 -4.30 -32.48
N VAL A 383 -19.83 -4.87 -31.31
CA VAL A 383 -18.63 -5.60 -30.91
C VAL A 383 -19.02 -6.96 -30.33
N LYS A 384 -18.11 -7.92 -30.22
CA LYS A 384 -18.38 -9.15 -29.48
C LYS A 384 -18.27 -8.88 -27.98
N ALA A 385 -19.31 -9.18 -27.23
CA ALA A 385 -19.35 -8.96 -25.78
C ALA A 385 -18.18 -9.64 -25.06
N ARG A 386 -17.80 -10.87 -25.50
CA ARG A 386 -16.66 -11.61 -24.92
C ARG A 386 -15.32 -10.93 -25.21
N ASP A 387 -15.16 -10.30 -26.36
CA ASP A 387 -13.90 -9.62 -26.69
C ASP A 387 -13.74 -8.34 -25.86
N VAL A 388 -14.82 -7.61 -25.61
CA VAL A 388 -14.80 -6.46 -24.69
C VAL A 388 -14.49 -6.92 -23.27
N LEU A 389 -15.12 -8.01 -22.80
CA LEU A 389 -14.83 -8.58 -21.48
C LEU A 389 -13.36 -9.00 -21.38
N ARG A 390 -12.82 -9.69 -22.39
CA ARG A 390 -11.41 -10.09 -22.42
C ARG A 390 -10.49 -8.87 -22.38
N LEU A 391 -10.76 -7.84 -23.17
CA LEU A 391 -9.98 -6.60 -23.17
C LEU A 391 -10.02 -5.94 -21.78
N MET A 392 -11.20 -5.82 -21.18
CA MET A 392 -11.38 -5.25 -19.83
C MET A 392 -10.57 -6.02 -18.77
N LEU A 393 -10.59 -7.37 -18.82
CA LEU A 393 -9.81 -8.22 -17.91
C LEU A 393 -8.31 -8.08 -18.16
N THR A 394 -7.88 -8.15 -19.43
CA THR A 394 -6.46 -8.04 -19.80
C THR A 394 -5.87 -6.70 -19.38
N GLU A 395 -6.58 -5.61 -19.65
CA GLU A 395 -6.11 -4.27 -19.24
C GLU A 395 -6.20 -4.07 -17.73
N GLY A 396 -7.22 -4.65 -17.06
CA GLY A 396 -7.35 -4.64 -15.61
C GLY A 396 -6.15 -5.31 -14.93
N VAL A 397 -5.77 -6.49 -15.38
CA VAL A 397 -4.59 -7.23 -14.88
C VAL A 397 -3.29 -6.51 -15.24
N GLY A 398 -3.15 -6.08 -16.50
CA GLY A 398 -1.91 -5.49 -17.00
C GLY A 398 -1.52 -4.16 -16.34
N VAL A 399 -2.48 -3.38 -15.84
CA VAL A 399 -2.23 -2.06 -15.24
C VAL A 399 -2.67 -1.96 -13.77
N GLY A 400 -3.42 -2.95 -13.25
CA GLY A 400 -3.93 -2.98 -11.87
C GLY A 400 -4.87 -1.82 -11.49
N ARG A 401 -5.37 -1.05 -12.46
CA ARG A 401 -6.09 0.22 -12.24
C ARG A 401 -7.27 0.42 -13.17
N ILE A 402 -7.88 -0.68 -13.61
CA ILE A 402 -9.16 -0.72 -14.31
C ILE A 402 -10.07 -1.64 -13.52
N TYR A 403 -11.02 -1.04 -12.84
CA TYR A 403 -11.93 -1.72 -11.91
C TYR A 403 -13.21 -2.15 -12.62
N GLN A 404 -13.80 -3.23 -12.15
CA GLN A 404 -15.00 -3.82 -12.73
C GLN A 404 -16.16 -3.66 -11.76
N GLU A 405 -17.23 -2.98 -12.19
CA GLU A 405 -18.39 -2.69 -11.37
C GLU A 405 -19.63 -3.41 -11.91
N ASN A 406 -20.02 -4.49 -11.27
CA ASN A 406 -21.29 -5.14 -11.58
C ASN A 406 -22.46 -4.32 -10.99
N LEU A 407 -22.96 -3.38 -11.78
CA LEU A 407 -23.99 -2.43 -11.35
C LEU A 407 -25.30 -3.09 -10.94
N PHE A 408 -25.63 -4.26 -11.52
CA PHE A 408 -26.79 -5.05 -11.11
C PHE A 408 -26.64 -5.57 -9.68
N GLU A 409 -25.51 -6.22 -9.36
CA GLU A 409 -25.28 -6.77 -8.02
C GLU A 409 -25.06 -5.67 -6.99
N LEU A 410 -24.37 -4.58 -7.35
CA LEU A 410 -24.22 -3.41 -6.49
C LEU A 410 -25.58 -2.84 -6.06
N ASN A 411 -26.53 -2.69 -6.99
CA ASN A 411 -27.86 -2.15 -6.68
C ASN A 411 -28.77 -3.16 -6.00
N LYS A 412 -28.62 -4.46 -6.28
CA LYS A 412 -29.39 -5.53 -5.64
C LYS A 412 -29.03 -5.73 -4.17
N HIS A 413 -27.75 -5.55 -3.82
CA HIS A 413 -27.21 -5.82 -2.49
C HIS A 413 -26.75 -4.56 -1.72
N THR A 414 -27.05 -3.36 -2.23
CA THR A 414 -26.73 -2.11 -1.53
C THR A 414 -27.50 -1.97 -0.22
N PRO A 415 -26.91 -1.39 0.83
CA PRO A 415 -27.63 -1.00 2.04
C PRO A 415 -28.55 0.21 1.83
N PHE A 416 -28.42 0.91 0.69
CA PHE A 416 -29.27 2.05 0.36
C PHE A 416 -30.61 1.59 -0.20
N ILE A 417 -31.67 2.33 0.12
CA ILE A 417 -32.99 2.06 -0.43
C ILE A 417 -33.07 2.77 -1.79
N THR A 418 -33.29 1.99 -2.85
CA THR A 418 -33.25 2.45 -4.24
C THR A 418 -34.63 2.60 -4.89
N ASP A 419 -35.68 2.87 -4.09
CA ASP A 419 -37.08 2.95 -4.57
C ASP A 419 -37.48 4.31 -5.21
N GLY A 420 -36.48 5.19 -5.44
CA GLY A 420 -36.71 6.49 -6.07
C GLY A 420 -37.26 7.59 -5.14
N SER A 421 -37.48 7.32 -3.83
CA SER A 421 -37.89 8.35 -2.89
C SER A 421 -36.73 9.28 -2.54
N VAL A 422 -37.03 10.49 -2.05
CA VAL A 422 -36.02 11.50 -1.67
C VAL A 422 -35.00 10.93 -0.68
N GLY A 423 -33.74 11.04 -1.00
CA GLY A 423 -32.63 10.49 -0.20
C GLY A 423 -32.31 9.02 -0.46
N LYS A 424 -33.00 8.40 -1.42
CA LYS A 424 -32.81 7.00 -1.83
C LYS A 424 -32.41 6.97 -3.31
N GLY A 425 -31.20 6.61 -3.59
CA GLY A 425 -30.64 6.64 -4.95
C GLY A 425 -30.02 5.32 -5.35
N LYS A 426 -29.94 5.10 -6.65
CA LYS A 426 -29.20 3.99 -7.24
C LYS A 426 -27.70 4.20 -6.99
N VAL A 427 -26.98 3.10 -6.71
CA VAL A 427 -25.52 3.10 -6.72
C VAL A 427 -25.05 3.16 -8.18
N ARG A 428 -24.41 4.23 -8.57
CA ARG A 428 -24.04 4.52 -9.96
C ARG A 428 -22.57 4.31 -10.25
N GLN A 429 -21.75 4.42 -9.22
CA GLN A 429 -20.30 4.27 -9.25
C GLN A 429 -19.76 4.07 -7.85
N SER A 430 -18.50 3.67 -7.74
CA SER A 430 -17.76 3.59 -6.49
C SER A 430 -16.45 4.37 -6.60
N ASN A 431 -15.86 4.70 -5.44
CA ASN A 431 -14.47 5.10 -5.35
C ASN A 431 -13.75 3.97 -4.64
N LEU A 432 -12.98 3.18 -5.39
CA LEU A 432 -12.42 1.94 -4.90
C LEU A 432 -11.13 2.19 -4.11
N CYS A 433 -11.15 1.74 -2.85
CA CYS A 433 -9.97 1.47 -2.05
C CYS A 433 -9.96 -0.03 -1.79
N VAL A 434 -9.30 -0.83 -2.63
CA VAL A 434 -9.20 -2.28 -2.45
C VAL A 434 -7.75 -2.68 -2.39
N ALA A 435 -7.43 -3.54 -1.44
CA ALA A 435 -6.17 -4.25 -1.34
C ALA A 435 -6.39 -5.75 -1.60
N PRO A 436 -6.39 -6.23 -2.83
CA PRO A 436 -6.30 -7.65 -3.15
C PRO A 436 -4.82 -8.07 -3.18
N GLU A 437 -4.12 -7.91 -2.07
CA GLU A 437 -2.65 -7.98 -2.00
C GLU A 437 -2.14 -9.35 -1.55
N THR A 438 -2.99 -10.36 -1.51
CA THR A 438 -2.53 -11.73 -1.22
C THR A 438 -1.79 -12.28 -2.43
N MET A 439 -0.49 -12.53 -2.25
CA MET A 439 0.37 -13.13 -3.28
C MET A 439 0.22 -14.64 -3.28
N ILE A 440 0.01 -15.23 -4.45
CA ILE A 440 0.13 -16.68 -4.67
C ILE A 440 1.23 -16.97 -5.67
N LEU A 441 1.87 -18.13 -5.56
CA LEU A 441 2.93 -18.52 -6.47
C LEU A 441 2.34 -19.29 -7.66
N THR A 442 2.44 -18.69 -8.83
CA THR A 442 2.07 -19.29 -10.11
C THR A 442 3.32 -19.70 -10.90
N ASP A 443 3.14 -20.38 -12.00
CA ASP A 443 4.22 -20.72 -12.94
C ASP A 443 4.86 -19.50 -13.61
N LYS A 444 4.22 -18.32 -13.47
CA LYS A 444 4.72 -17.03 -13.95
C LYS A 444 5.38 -16.18 -12.84
N GLY A 445 5.43 -16.69 -11.62
CA GLY A 445 5.96 -16.00 -10.45
C GLY A 445 4.90 -15.71 -9.39
N TYR A 446 5.22 -14.80 -8.45
CA TYR A 446 4.26 -14.38 -7.44
C TYR A 446 3.26 -13.37 -8.03
N GLU A 447 1.99 -13.75 -8.05
CA GLU A 447 0.88 -12.94 -8.53
C GLU A 447 -0.17 -12.72 -7.44
N MET A 448 -0.85 -11.57 -7.45
CA MET A 448 -1.89 -11.28 -6.47
C MET A 448 -3.14 -12.10 -6.75
N ILE A 449 -3.64 -12.83 -5.75
CA ILE A 449 -4.82 -13.70 -5.92
C ILE A 449 -6.06 -12.95 -6.43
N GLY A 450 -6.21 -11.69 -6.05
CA GLY A 450 -7.30 -10.85 -6.53
C GLY A 450 -7.22 -10.52 -8.02
N GLU A 451 -6.04 -10.58 -8.62
CA GLU A 451 -5.82 -10.35 -10.06
C GLU A 451 -6.09 -11.60 -10.89
N LEU A 452 -6.19 -12.75 -10.25
CA LEU A 452 -6.36 -14.06 -10.88
C LEU A 452 -7.80 -14.60 -10.78
N GLU A 453 -8.76 -13.81 -10.27
CA GLU A 453 -10.16 -14.23 -10.14
C GLU A 453 -10.70 -14.73 -11.48
N ASP A 454 -11.31 -15.93 -11.47
CA ASP A 454 -11.86 -16.65 -12.62
C ASP A 454 -10.87 -16.98 -13.75
N GLN A 455 -9.55 -16.91 -13.49
CA GLN A 455 -8.53 -17.36 -14.42
C GLN A 455 -8.10 -18.79 -14.12
N ASP A 456 -7.84 -19.53 -15.17
CA ASP A 456 -7.14 -20.80 -15.08
C ASP A 456 -5.65 -20.50 -14.94
N VAL A 457 -5.07 -20.92 -13.83
CA VAL A 457 -3.68 -20.66 -13.47
C VAL A 457 -3.01 -21.96 -13.05
N VAL A 458 -1.72 -22.04 -13.26
CA VAL A 458 -0.89 -23.11 -12.75
C VAL A 458 -0.26 -22.63 -11.46
N VAL A 459 -0.69 -23.16 -10.31
CA VAL A 459 -0.22 -22.74 -8.99
C VAL A 459 0.65 -23.81 -8.36
N TRP A 460 1.62 -23.39 -7.56
CA TRP A 460 2.38 -24.30 -6.72
C TRP A 460 1.55 -24.75 -5.51
N ASN A 461 1.19 -26.04 -5.47
CA ASN A 461 0.38 -26.61 -4.40
C ASN A 461 1.19 -27.05 -3.17
N GLY A 462 2.48 -26.75 -3.15
CA GLY A 462 3.42 -27.16 -2.10
C GLY A 462 4.17 -28.45 -2.39
N LYS A 463 3.89 -29.10 -3.53
CA LYS A 463 4.52 -30.36 -3.96
C LYS A 463 4.78 -30.40 -5.46
N GLU A 464 3.83 -29.93 -6.25
CA GLU A 464 3.87 -29.93 -7.70
C GLU A 464 3.07 -28.76 -8.27
N TRP A 465 3.28 -28.43 -9.52
CA TRP A 465 2.48 -27.48 -10.26
C TRP A 465 1.11 -28.08 -10.57
N SER A 466 0.03 -27.37 -10.22
CA SER A 466 -1.34 -27.82 -10.41
C SER A 466 -2.17 -26.76 -11.12
N GLU A 467 -2.87 -27.16 -12.16
CA GLU A 467 -3.86 -26.30 -12.81
C GLU A 467 -5.06 -26.10 -11.90
N THR A 468 -5.49 -24.87 -11.76
CA THR A 468 -6.70 -24.50 -10.99
C THR A 468 -7.30 -23.22 -11.54
N THR A 469 -8.59 -23.03 -11.25
CA THR A 469 -9.28 -21.77 -11.53
C THR A 469 -9.38 -20.99 -10.22
N VAL A 470 -8.86 -19.79 -10.18
CA VAL A 470 -9.03 -18.89 -9.02
C VAL A 470 -10.47 -18.37 -9.01
N ARG A 471 -11.22 -18.66 -7.97
CA ARG A 471 -12.63 -18.26 -7.84
C ARG A 471 -12.87 -17.46 -6.57
N LYS A 472 -13.66 -16.43 -6.69
CA LYS A 472 -14.18 -15.71 -5.54
C LYS A 472 -15.23 -16.54 -4.82
N THR A 473 -14.91 -16.96 -3.61
CA THR A 473 -15.75 -17.87 -2.81
C THR A 473 -16.66 -17.14 -1.81
N GLY A 474 -16.53 -15.82 -1.66
CA GLY A 474 -17.38 -15.05 -0.76
C GLY A 474 -17.19 -13.55 -0.87
N VAL A 475 -18.19 -12.80 -0.42
CA VAL A 475 -18.18 -11.33 -0.29
C VAL A 475 -18.53 -10.98 1.15
N ASN A 476 -17.87 -9.96 1.71
CA ASN A 476 -18.11 -9.46 3.07
C ASN A 476 -17.99 -10.55 4.16
N GLN A 477 -17.10 -11.53 3.96
CA GLN A 477 -16.87 -12.59 4.93
C GLN A 477 -16.07 -12.04 6.13
N LYS A 478 -16.39 -12.54 7.32
CA LYS A 478 -15.55 -12.31 8.49
C LYS A 478 -14.20 -12.98 8.25
N LEU A 479 -13.11 -12.24 8.37
CA LEU A 479 -11.76 -12.76 8.22
C LEU A 479 -11.12 -13.02 9.59
N ILE A 480 -10.30 -14.05 9.65
CA ILE A 480 -9.38 -14.36 10.75
C ILE A 480 -7.97 -14.10 10.23
N LYS A 481 -7.19 -13.38 11.01
CA LYS A 481 -5.77 -13.15 10.73
C LYS A 481 -4.96 -14.25 11.42
N VAL A 482 -4.34 -15.10 10.63
CA VAL A 482 -3.39 -16.12 11.10
C VAL A 482 -1.98 -15.57 10.92
N THR A 483 -1.25 -15.45 12.03
CA THR A 483 0.14 -14.96 12.01
C THR A 483 1.07 -16.09 12.46
N THR A 484 2.09 -16.38 11.66
CA THR A 484 3.13 -17.38 11.98
C THR A 484 4.23 -16.76 12.83
N SER A 485 5.07 -17.60 13.45
CA SER A 485 6.26 -17.15 14.19
C SER A 485 7.29 -16.43 13.32
N PHE A 486 7.22 -16.59 12.01
CA PHE A 486 8.03 -15.84 11.02
C PHE A 486 7.37 -14.55 10.55
N ASN A 487 6.32 -14.13 11.25
CA ASN A 487 5.54 -12.92 10.96
C ASN A 487 4.88 -12.89 9.56
N GLN A 488 4.73 -14.04 8.94
CA GLN A 488 3.89 -14.16 7.77
C GLN A 488 2.44 -14.12 8.22
N THR A 489 1.64 -13.27 7.61
CA THR A 489 0.22 -13.12 7.93
C THR A 489 -0.63 -13.51 6.74
N ILE A 490 -1.67 -14.29 7.01
CA ILE A 490 -2.72 -14.62 6.05
C ILE A 490 -4.05 -14.19 6.66
N GLU A 491 -4.80 -13.37 5.95
CA GLU A 491 -6.17 -13.04 6.30
C GLU A 491 -7.12 -13.94 5.49
N CYS A 492 -7.88 -14.75 6.18
CA CYS A 492 -8.71 -15.78 5.56
C CYS A 492 -10.04 -15.95 6.30
N THR A 493 -11.00 -16.57 5.65
CA THR A 493 -12.27 -16.91 6.31
C THR A 493 -12.05 -17.91 7.44
N PRO A 494 -12.95 -17.97 8.47
CA PRO A 494 -12.83 -18.92 9.57
C PRO A 494 -12.73 -20.39 9.14
N GLU A 495 -13.31 -20.70 7.99
CA GLU A 495 -13.36 -22.05 7.41
C GLU A 495 -12.14 -22.40 6.56
N HIS A 496 -11.22 -21.46 6.35
CA HIS A 496 -10.00 -21.69 5.56
C HIS A 496 -9.14 -22.77 6.18
N LYS A 497 -8.66 -23.70 5.37
CA LYS A 497 -7.96 -24.90 5.82
C LYS A 497 -6.46 -24.68 5.90
N PHE A 498 -5.88 -25.06 7.00
CA PHE A 498 -4.44 -25.11 7.24
C PHE A 498 -3.99 -26.54 7.52
N TYR A 499 -2.80 -26.88 7.09
CA TYR A 499 -2.18 -28.15 7.41
C TYR A 499 -1.20 -27.99 8.56
N VAL A 500 -1.45 -28.74 9.64
CA VAL A 500 -0.71 -28.65 10.91
C VAL A 500 0.06 -29.94 11.12
N GLN A 501 1.34 -29.80 11.41
CA GLN A 501 2.21 -30.92 11.73
C GLN A 501 2.24 -31.20 13.24
N VAL A 502 1.97 -32.42 13.63
CA VAL A 502 2.12 -32.92 15.01
C VAL A 502 3.24 -33.96 15.06
N GLY A 503 4.27 -33.68 15.85
CA GLY A 503 5.48 -34.48 15.90
C GLY A 503 6.47 -34.18 14.77
N SER A 504 7.60 -34.87 14.72
CA SER A 504 8.59 -34.77 13.65
C SER A 504 8.27 -35.75 12.53
N LEU A 505 8.17 -35.29 11.30
CA LEU A 505 7.86 -36.14 10.13
C LEU A 505 8.85 -37.28 9.96
N GLY A 506 10.14 -37.08 10.28
CA GLY A 506 11.18 -38.12 10.25
C GLY A 506 11.08 -39.16 11.39
N ARG A 507 10.15 -38.97 12.33
CA ARG A 507 9.93 -39.89 13.50
C ARG A 507 8.47 -40.25 13.67
N GLY A 508 7.70 -40.37 12.57
CA GLY A 508 6.30 -40.79 12.59
C GLY A 508 5.28 -39.69 12.92
N GLY A 509 5.67 -38.43 12.77
CA GLY A 509 4.74 -37.30 12.88
C GLY A 509 3.68 -37.34 11.79
N LYS A 510 2.50 -36.77 12.07
CA LYS A 510 1.36 -36.76 11.17
C LYS A 510 0.95 -35.34 10.84
N ILE A 511 0.39 -35.15 9.65
CA ILE A 511 -0.20 -33.89 9.18
C ILE A 511 -1.72 -33.99 9.35
N TYR A 512 -2.31 -32.96 9.92
CA TYR A 512 -3.76 -32.85 10.12
C TYR A 512 -4.26 -31.56 9.46
N GLU A 513 -5.43 -31.63 8.87
CA GLU A 513 -6.16 -30.46 8.39
C GLU A 513 -6.87 -29.79 9.57
N LYS A 514 -6.70 -28.48 9.76
CA LYS A 514 -7.42 -27.64 10.71
C LYS A 514 -7.97 -26.40 10.01
N ARG A 515 -9.16 -25.98 10.41
CA ARG A 515 -9.70 -24.71 9.94
C ARG A 515 -9.04 -23.53 10.66
N ALA A 516 -9.05 -22.34 10.09
CA ALA A 516 -8.45 -21.15 10.68
C ALA A 516 -8.99 -20.86 12.10
N ASN A 517 -10.28 -21.09 12.35
CA ASN A 517 -10.92 -20.93 13.66
C ASN A 517 -10.57 -22.04 14.67
N GLU A 518 -9.95 -23.12 14.23
CA GLU A 518 -9.51 -24.25 15.08
C GLU A 518 -8.02 -24.16 15.43
N LEU A 519 -7.28 -23.26 14.80
CA LEU A 519 -5.85 -23.05 15.06
C LEU A 519 -5.64 -22.50 16.46
N LYS A 520 -4.57 -22.98 17.10
CA LYS A 520 -4.12 -22.52 18.43
C LYS A 520 -2.68 -22.04 18.34
N THR A 521 -2.33 -21.09 19.18
CA THR A 521 -0.94 -20.66 19.34
C THR A 521 -0.06 -21.87 19.69
N GLY A 522 1.00 -22.10 18.93
CA GLY A 522 1.88 -23.25 19.04
C GLY A 522 1.60 -24.36 18.02
N ASP A 523 0.51 -24.29 17.24
CA ASP A 523 0.32 -25.19 16.11
C ASP A 523 1.44 -24.96 15.08
N ARG A 524 2.04 -26.02 14.58
CA ARG A 524 3.10 -25.95 13.56
C ARG A 524 2.47 -26.13 12.19
N LEU A 525 2.38 -25.06 11.41
CA LEU A 525 1.98 -25.16 10.00
C LEU A 525 3.06 -25.92 9.23
N ILE A 526 2.66 -26.75 8.28
CA ILE A 526 3.63 -27.44 7.43
C ILE A 526 4.42 -26.44 6.61
N LYS A 527 5.71 -26.73 6.47
CA LYS A 527 6.60 -26.05 5.54
C LYS A 527 6.67 -26.90 4.28
N PHE A 528 6.56 -26.29 3.13
CA PHE A 528 6.72 -26.97 1.85
C PHE A 528 7.88 -26.33 1.08
N ASP A 529 8.49 -27.11 0.21
CA ASP A 529 9.57 -26.63 -0.63
C ASP A 529 9.00 -25.73 -1.73
N LEU A 530 9.69 -24.63 -2.02
CA LEU A 530 9.37 -23.78 -3.17
C LEU A 530 9.95 -24.37 -4.44
N PRO A 531 9.30 -24.24 -5.60
CA PRO A 531 9.85 -24.68 -6.86
C PRO A 531 11.02 -23.80 -7.24
N VAL A 532 11.96 -24.37 -7.98
CA VAL A 532 13.00 -23.59 -8.66
C VAL A 532 12.44 -23.18 -10.02
N ILE A 533 12.28 -21.86 -10.22
CA ILE A 533 11.73 -21.30 -11.47
C ILE A 533 12.88 -21.01 -12.42
N GLU A 534 12.86 -21.61 -13.62
CA GLU A 534 13.78 -21.29 -14.70
C GLU A 534 13.32 -20.03 -15.43
N GLY A 535 14.21 -19.03 -15.50
CA GLY A 535 13.97 -17.84 -16.32
C GLY A 535 14.44 -18.05 -17.77
N ASN A 536 14.15 -17.10 -18.62
CA ASN A 536 14.46 -17.14 -20.05
C ASN A 536 15.46 -16.07 -20.50
N THR A 537 16.06 -15.34 -19.56
CA THR A 537 17.02 -14.26 -19.83
C THR A 537 18.35 -14.62 -19.18
N ASP A 538 19.43 -14.53 -19.92
CA ASP A 538 20.77 -14.66 -19.37
C ASP A 538 21.28 -13.32 -18.86
N LEU A 539 22.03 -13.34 -17.77
CA LEU A 539 22.68 -12.16 -17.20
C LEU A 539 24.14 -12.16 -17.69
N ASP A 540 24.49 -11.19 -18.51
CA ASP A 540 25.87 -10.98 -18.93
C ASP A 540 26.77 -10.72 -17.71
N PHE A 541 27.93 -11.36 -17.70
CA PHE A 541 28.92 -11.22 -16.61
C PHE A 541 28.34 -11.50 -15.21
N ALA A 542 27.51 -12.52 -15.10
CA ALA A 542 26.71 -12.79 -13.89
C ALA A 542 27.59 -12.88 -12.63
N TYR A 543 28.72 -13.60 -12.68
CA TYR A 543 29.66 -13.71 -11.56
C TYR A 543 30.25 -12.35 -11.17
N SER A 544 30.69 -11.56 -12.17
CA SER A 544 31.26 -10.22 -11.94
C SER A 544 30.24 -9.24 -11.37
N ASN A 545 28.98 -9.32 -11.79
CA ASN A 545 27.87 -8.57 -11.24
C ASN A 545 27.66 -8.91 -9.75
N GLY A 546 27.67 -10.18 -9.39
CA GLY A 546 27.57 -10.64 -8.01
C GLY A 546 28.73 -10.17 -7.14
N PHE A 547 29.96 -10.31 -7.64
CA PHE A 547 31.16 -9.85 -6.94
C PHE A 547 31.17 -8.31 -6.76
N TYR A 548 30.73 -7.58 -7.78
CA TYR A 548 30.59 -6.12 -7.73
C TYR A 548 29.51 -5.67 -6.73
N SER A 549 28.44 -6.44 -6.58
CA SER A 549 27.40 -6.18 -5.58
C SER A 549 27.93 -6.22 -4.14
N GLY A 550 28.91 -7.08 -3.85
CA GLY A 550 29.60 -7.12 -2.55
C GLY A 550 30.77 -6.12 -2.50
N ASP A 551 31.92 -6.48 -3.02
CA ASP A 551 33.19 -5.76 -2.94
C ASP A 551 33.38 -4.67 -4.04
N GLY A 552 32.29 -4.21 -4.67
CA GLY A 552 32.35 -3.17 -5.70
C GLY A 552 32.04 -1.76 -5.22
N CYS A 553 32.44 -0.77 -6.00
CA CYS A 553 31.96 0.60 -5.88
C CYS A 553 31.91 1.31 -7.23
N CYS A 554 31.07 2.35 -7.33
CA CYS A 554 31.09 3.29 -8.44
C CYS A 554 31.81 4.58 -8.00
N TYR A 555 33.00 4.83 -8.55
CA TYR A 555 33.75 6.05 -8.26
C TYR A 555 33.95 6.87 -9.53
N LYS A 556 33.48 8.11 -9.53
CA LYS A 556 33.52 9.03 -10.68
C LYS A 556 32.98 8.39 -11.98
N GLY A 557 31.89 7.64 -11.89
CA GLY A 557 31.25 6.95 -13.02
C GLY A 557 31.98 5.70 -13.53
N LYS A 558 32.97 5.22 -12.80
CA LYS A 558 33.70 3.97 -13.13
C LYS A 558 33.28 2.87 -12.15
N GLN A 559 32.86 1.74 -12.68
CA GLN A 559 32.58 0.53 -11.88
C GLN A 559 33.91 -0.14 -11.53
N MET A 560 34.13 -0.39 -10.25
CA MET A 560 35.39 -0.93 -9.73
C MET A 560 35.10 -2.00 -8.70
N SER A 561 35.82 -3.13 -8.76
CA SER A 561 35.81 -4.20 -7.77
C SER A 561 37.13 -4.26 -7.03
N TYR A 562 37.08 -4.56 -5.72
CA TYR A 562 38.26 -4.60 -4.86
C TYR A 562 38.48 -6.02 -4.35
N LEU A 563 39.65 -6.59 -4.64
CA LEU A 563 40.05 -7.92 -4.18
C LEU A 563 41.11 -7.76 -3.07
N TYR A 564 40.71 -8.00 -1.84
CA TYR A 564 41.57 -7.93 -0.68
C TYR A 564 42.12 -9.30 -0.30
N HIS A 565 43.37 -9.36 0.15
CA HIS A 565 44.00 -10.57 0.71
C HIS A 565 43.82 -11.83 -0.18
N GLY A 566 43.28 -12.90 0.36
CA GLY A 566 43.04 -14.17 -0.35
C GLY A 566 42.13 -14.11 -1.56
N LYS A 567 41.28 -13.06 -1.65
CA LYS A 567 40.38 -12.87 -2.81
C LYS A 567 41.13 -12.53 -4.11
N GLN A 568 42.41 -12.18 -4.04
CA GLN A 568 43.20 -11.93 -5.25
C GLN A 568 43.29 -13.14 -6.18
N SER A 569 43.12 -14.35 -5.62
CA SER A 569 43.06 -15.59 -6.42
C SER A 569 41.79 -15.71 -7.26
N LEU A 570 40.80 -14.87 -7.05
CA LEU A 570 39.53 -14.84 -7.78
C LEU A 570 39.57 -13.91 -9.00
N LEU A 571 40.70 -13.26 -9.25
CA LEU A 571 40.85 -12.27 -10.32
C LEU A 571 40.50 -12.86 -11.70
N ASP A 572 40.88 -14.09 -11.94
CA ASP A 572 40.63 -14.77 -13.22
C ASP A 572 39.16 -15.12 -13.44
N LYS A 573 38.33 -15.05 -12.42
CA LYS A 573 36.87 -15.24 -12.52
C LYS A 573 36.12 -13.97 -12.91
N LEU A 574 36.76 -12.79 -12.79
CA LEU A 574 36.12 -11.53 -13.13
C LEU A 574 36.16 -11.26 -14.63
N GLU A 575 35.00 -10.94 -15.16
CA GLU A 575 34.77 -10.58 -16.56
C GLU A 575 34.50 -9.07 -16.67
N ASP A 576 34.33 -8.57 -17.90
CA ASP A 576 34.15 -7.14 -18.21
C ASP A 576 35.30 -6.25 -17.71
N VAL A 577 36.53 -6.80 -17.65
CA VAL A 577 37.69 -6.12 -17.09
C VAL A 577 38.28 -5.14 -18.10
N LYS A 578 38.42 -3.88 -17.72
CA LYS A 578 39.06 -2.79 -18.47
C LYS A 578 40.52 -2.62 -18.08
N SER A 579 40.81 -2.61 -16.79
CA SER A 579 42.15 -2.45 -16.26
C SER A 579 42.27 -3.01 -14.85
N ILE A 580 43.47 -3.45 -14.52
CA ILE A 580 43.82 -4.00 -13.20
C ILE A 580 44.94 -3.14 -12.62
N TYR A 581 44.81 -2.77 -11.34
CA TYR A 581 45.82 -2.06 -10.60
C TYR A 581 46.09 -2.77 -9.27
N VAL A 582 47.36 -3.14 -9.03
CA VAL A 582 47.79 -3.79 -7.80
C VAL A 582 48.28 -2.74 -6.82
N ASP A 583 47.59 -2.54 -5.73
CA ASP A 583 47.98 -1.63 -4.62
C ASP A 583 48.71 -2.43 -3.54
N VAL A 584 50.05 -2.46 -3.69
CA VAL A 584 50.92 -3.22 -2.80
C VAL A 584 50.85 -2.69 -1.35
N ASN A 585 50.63 -1.39 -1.18
CA ASN A 585 50.61 -0.76 0.16
C ASN A 585 49.36 -1.17 0.96
N GLN A 586 48.25 -1.43 0.27
CA GLN A 586 46.99 -1.85 0.91
C GLN A 586 46.70 -3.33 0.71
N ASN A 587 47.63 -4.09 0.12
CA ASN A 587 47.50 -5.51 -0.18
C ASN A 587 46.14 -5.85 -0.83
N ARG A 588 45.84 -5.13 -1.91
CA ARG A 588 44.61 -5.32 -2.69
C ARG A 588 44.87 -5.17 -4.20
N THR A 589 43.99 -5.81 -4.96
CA THR A 589 43.91 -5.61 -6.41
C THR A 589 42.61 -4.86 -6.72
N ILE A 590 42.70 -3.83 -7.53
CA ILE A 590 41.57 -3.02 -7.98
C ILE A 590 41.33 -3.34 -9.46
N VAL A 591 40.13 -3.83 -9.73
CA VAL A 591 39.67 -4.11 -11.11
C VAL A 591 38.72 -3.00 -11.51
N THR A 592 39.01 -2.31 -12.61
CA THR A 592 38.07 -1.37 -13.23
C THR A 592 37.37 -2.07 -14.36
N HIS A 593 36.05 -2.01 -14.37
CA HIS A 593 35.21 -2.64 -15.40
C HIS A 593 34.97 -1.70 -16.59
N ASN A 594 34.53 -2.24 -17.72
CA ASN A 594 34.21 -1.44 -18.91
C ASN A 594 32.93 -0.59 -18.76
N GLY A 595 32.10 -0.91 -17.78
CA GLY A 595 30.86 -0.18 -17.47
C GLY A 595 29.60 -0.93 -17.93
N ASN A 596 29.71 -2.22 -18.19
CA ASN A 596 28.61 -3.07 -18.62
C ASN A 596 27.98 -3.89 -17.47
N LEU A 597 28.50 -3.73 -16.22
CA LEU A 597 27.88 -4.36 -15.06
C LEU A 597 26.61 -3.60 -14.66
N GLU A 598 25.70 -4.31 -14.06
CA GLU A 598 24.48 -3.75 -13.47
C GLU A 598 24.79 -2.83 -12.27
N ASP A 599 23.77 -2.19 -11.70
CA ASP A 599 23.91 -1.37 -10.49
C ASP A 599 24.42 -2.22 -9.30
N LYS A 600 25.18 -1.61 -8.39
CA LYS A 600 25.71 -2.30 -7.20
C LYS A 600 24.66 -3.06 -6.37
N TYR A 601 23.44 -2.58 -6.36
CA TYR A 601 22.34 -3.17 -5.59
C TYR A 601 21.41 -4.07 -6.42
N PHE A 602 21.80 -4.35 -7.66
CA PHE A 602 21.07 -5.25 -8.53
C PHE A 602 21.06 -6.67 -7.97
N VAL A 603 19.89 -7.30 -8.00
CA VAL A 603 19.68 -8.71 -7.67
C VAL A 603 18.88 -9.35 -8.80
N PRO A 604 19.39 -10.42 -9.44
CA PRO A 604 18.67 -11.06 -10.55
C PRO A 604 17.37 -11.71 -10.04
N THR A 605 16.27 -11.39 -10.71
CA THR A 605 14.94 -11.93 -10.43
C THR A 605 14.72 -13.31 -11.08
N THR A 606 13.53 -13.87 -10.88
CA THR A 606 13.15 -15.16 -11.52
C THR A 606 13.03 -15.09 -13.04
N ASN A 607 13.15 -13.92 -13.65
CA ASN A 607 13.21 -13.76 -15.11
C ASN A 607 14.55 -14.24 -15.69
N TYR A 608 15.61 -14.25 -14.85
CA TYR A 608 16.93 -14.74 -15.26
C TYR A 608 17.05 -16.26 -15.10
N THR A 609 17.85 -16.89 -15.95
CA THR A 609 18.12 -18.34 -15.89
C THR A 609 18.70 -18.72 -14.51
N ILE A 610 18.46 -19.95 -14.09
CA ILE A 610 19.04 -20.49 -12.85
C ILE A 610 20.55 -20.37 -12.88
N GLU A 611 21.17 -20.68 -14.00
CA GLU A 611 22.62 -20.57 -14.19
C GLU A 611 23.13 -19.15 -13.92
N SER A 612 22.50 -18.14 -14.50
CA SER A 612 22.83 -16.72 -14.26
C SER A 612 22.68 -16.34 -12.80
N ARG A 613 21.58 -16.77 -12.14
CA ARG A 613 21.32 -16.47 -10.72
C ARG A 613 22.33 -17.16 -9.79
N VAL A 614 22.70 -18.41 -10.09
CA VAL A 614 23.70 -19.16 -9.31
C VAL A 614 25.09 -18.55 -9.49
N ASN A 615 25.48 -18.16 -10.70
CA ASN A 615 26.74 -17.49 -10.95
C ASN A 615 26.81 -16.11 -10.28
N TRP A 616 25.74 -15.34 -10.31
CA TRP A 616 25.65 -14.08 -9.58
C TRP A 616 25.80 -14.30 -8.07
N LEU A 617 25.08 -15.30 -7.50
CA LEU A 617 25.18 -15.64 -6.09
C LEU A 617 26.58 -16.11 -5.71
N ALA A 618 27.24 -16.88 -6.55
CA ALA A 618 28.62 -17.31 -6.34
C ALA A 618 29.58 -16.10 -6.24
N GLY A 619 29.44 -15.12 -7.16
CA GLY A 619 30.22 -13.88 -7.09
C GLY A 619 29.97 -13.08 -5.81
N LEU A 620 28.71 -12.97 -5.36
CA LEU A 620 28.34 -12.30 -4.12
C LEU A 620 28.90 -13.05 -2.89
N CYS A 621 28.82 -14.37 -2.86
CA CYS A 621 29.38 -15.18 -1.78
C CYS A 621 30.92 -15.11 -1.74
N ASP A 622 31.60 -15.12 -2.86
CA ASP A 622 33.06 -14.98 -2.96
C ASP A 622 33.53 -13.58 -2.53
N SER A 623 32.66 -12.57 -2.67
CA SER A 623 32.96 -11.20 -2.19
C SER A 623 32.64 -11.00 -0.69
N ASP A 624 31.40 -11.24 -0.25
CA ASP A 624 30.95 -10.92 1.12
C ASP A 624 30.51 -12.13 1.95
N GLY A 625 30.54 -13.33 1.37
CA GLY A 625 30.13 -14.55 2.07
C GLY A 625 31.11 -14.98 3.17
N THR A 626 30.57 -15.64 4.18
CA THR A 626 31.35 -16.27 5.27
C THR A 626 30.90 -17.70 5.44
N VAL A 627 31.85 -18.64 5.39
CA VAL A 627 31.57 -20.05 5.69
C VAL A 627 31.70 -20.28 7.20
N SER A 628 30.61 -20.69 7.83
CA SER A 628 30.63 -21.13 9.22
C SER A 628 30.56 -22.66 9.30
N ARG A 629 31.35 -23.25 10.18
CA ARG A 629 31.36 -24.70 10.44
C ARG A 629 30.82 -24.96 11.84
N ASN A 630 29.80 -25.80 11.94
CA ASN A 630 29.23 -26.25 13.20
C ASN A 630 29.20 -27.79 13.21
N GLY A 631 30.29 -28.42 13.71
CA GLY A 631 30.49 -29.85 13.66
C GLY A 631 30.69 -30.36 12.22
N GLU A 632 29.82 -31.28 11.78
CA GLU A 632 29.86 -31.87 10.44
C GLU A 632 29.06 -31.03 9.40
N THR A 633 28.43 -29.93 9.81
CA THR A 633 27.64 -29.04 8.90
C THR A 633 28.38 -27.77 8.60
N GLU A 634 28.49 -27.46 7.30
CA GLU A 634 28.94 -26.16 6.79
C GLU A 634 27.71 -25.36 6.36
N SER A 635 27.68 -24.06 6.67
CA SER A 635 26.68 -23.11 6.20
C SER A 635 27.34 -21.85 5.66
N LEU A 636 26.85 -21.36 4.53
CA LEU A 636 27.28 -20.15 3.86
C LEU A 636 26.50 -18.94 4.41
#